data_c287eff6da2808fa77df72352ea538dc
#
_entry.id   c287eff6da2808fa77df72352ea538dc
#
_cell.length_a   1.000
_cell.length_b   1.000
_cell.length_c   1.000
_cell.angle_alpha   90.00
_cell.angle_beta   90.00
_cell.angle_gamma   90.00
#
_symmetry.space_group_name_H-M   'P 1'
#
loop_
_entity.id
_entity.type
_entity.pdbx_description
1 polymer ?
#
loop_
_entity_poly.entity_id
_entity_poly.type
_entity_poly.pdbx_seq_one_letter_code
_entity_poly.pdbx_strand_id
1 'polypeptide(L)'
;MNSKRNLLATVLLISLIPFGALVRGQARRPMSPPDILRVAHVSDAQISPNGDWVVYTLSAVEGEQTVSILWVVRAGERLSANPPTSRQPEQRRNWDTSRNPARPLLPAGWSAANPRWSPDGKSIAFLSTHGGQYGIWVSGPDGRIPRLVAPVRDTNFFITYAGESFAWSPDSKMLAYISATEEADRDAVGESSKNDDPRVIDRIQYKSRTSFSDSLRTHVWLTDVDEPQPRQLTSGLFYDHALSFSPRGDQIAFVSNHELDPDANNNSDIFAVNLQGQVRQVTDTAGCEYEPVWSPDGKWIAYTATSRDVTTIDSVAEDAHVWLTTPGGDKRIELTGELDRRAREPRWSADSKSIFFLAGEHGRTLVYRVATEGGKARPLFDNQIAVQDKRDDYFAFPDRLFQITSFSLTARPVPLIVVTLTTTTRPTEVWEGDYAQEIWRPLSYHNNAVAQGAMLSEPEGINFKSFDGTPIQGWLMKPIGWQPDRKYPLILSIHGGPHGMSGYAFNATFQVYAARGYAVLYLNPRGSSGYGQKFSDGTLHEWGGGDYRDLMAGVDEALRRFSWIDSSRLGVTGGSYGGFMTNWIITQTPRFKAAVSVASVSNLISFYSTSLYQDLIHAEFGGFPWDNYDVLWQWSPLRYVRQAETPTLFIHGEQDNDVHITQAEEMYMGLRRRGVETVLVRYPREGHGLREPKHRVDALERTLAWFDRFLK
;
A
#
# COMPACT_ATOMS: atom_id res chain seq x y z
N MET A 1 21.23 -70.17 40.28
CA MET A 1 20.73 -71.42 39.65
C MET A 1 19.34 -71.17 39.11
N ASN A 2 19.19 -71.36 37.80
CA ASN A 2 17.95 -71.57 37.01
C ASN A 2 16.78 -70.59 37.17
N SER A 3 16.54 -69.67 36.29
CA SER A 3 16.00 -69.81 34.93
C SER A 3 14.56 -70.35 34.90
N LYS A 4 13.61 -69.52 34.50
CA LYS A 4 12.59 -69.90 33.49
C LYS A 4 11.92 -68.67 32.92
N ARG A 5 12.06 -68.51 31.60
CA ARG A 5 11.31 -67.59 30.72
C ARG A 5 9.85 -67.99 30.69
N ASN A 6 8.96 -67.02 30.77
CA ASN A 6 7.59 -67.16 30.25
C ASN A 6 7.33 -66.08 29.22
N LEU A 7 7.17 -66.53 27.97
CA LEU A 7 6.64 -65.76 26.84
C LEU A 7 5.13 -65.57 27.05
N LEU A 8 4.69 -64.36 27.16
CA LEU A 8 3.23 -64.02 26.98
C LEU A 8 3.07 -63.39 25.59
N ALA A 9 2.36 -64.11 24.75
CA ALA A 9 1.91 -63.64 23.45
C ALA A 9 0.79 -62.59 23.64
N THR A 10 1.06 -61.32 23.26
CA THR A 10 0.02 -60.30 23.22
C THR A 10 -0.64 -60.35 21.86
N VAL A 11 -1.87 -60.75 21.82
CA VAL A 11 -2.78 -60.72 20.67
C VAL A 11 -3.14 -59.25 20.37
N LEU A 12 -2.68 -58.72 19.25
CA LEU A 12 -3.08 -57.40 18.76
C LEU A 12 -4.50 -57.52 18.18
N LEU A 13 -5.50 -57.01 18.90
CA LEU A 13 -6.81 -56.72 18.31
C LEU A 13 -6.73 -55.45 17.47
N ILE A 14 -6.67 -55.60 16.17
CA ILE A 14 -6.88 -54.50 15.22
C ILE A 14 -8.39 -54.22 15.17
N SER A 15 -8.81 -53.19 15.89
CA SER A 15 -10.15 -52.62 15.73
C SER A 15 -10.18 -51.81 14.45
N LEU A 16 -10.90 -52.31 13.46
CA LEU A 16 -11.31 -51.59 12.25
C LEU A 16 -12.22 -50.42 12.69
N ILE A 17 -11.63 -49.23 12.79
CA ILE A 17 -12.38 -47.99 12.91
C ILE A 17 -12.82 -47.64 11.46
N PRO A 18 -14.11 -47.45 11.18
CA PRO A 18 -14.54 -47.05 9.83
C PRO A 18 -14.01 -45.65 9.55
N PHE A 19 -13.16 -45.55 8.54
CA PHE A 19 -12.70 -44.26 7.92
C PHE A 19 -13.91 -43.60 7.25
N GLY A 20 -14.73 -42.97 8.02
CA GLY A 20 -15.83 -42.11 7.63
C GLY A 20 -15.86 -40.88 8.51
N ALA A 21 -14.69 -40.27 8.72
CA ALA A 21 -14.68 -38.93 9.31
C ALA A 21 -15.13 -37.96 8.23
N LEU A 22 -16.45 -37.66 8.19
CA LEU A 22 -16.95 -36.42 7.60
C LEU A 22 -16.05 -35.30 8.12
N VAL A 23 -15.28 -34.67 7.24
CA VAL A 23 -14.69 -33.37 7.49
C VAL A 23 -15.86 -32.42 7.71
N ARG A 24 -16.34 -32.32 8.97
CA ARG A 24 -17.25 -31.26 9.37
C ARG A 24 -16.49 -29.97 9.14
N GLY A 25 -16.89 -29.21 8.13
CA GLY A 25 -16.39 -27.87 7.90
C GLY A 25 -16.46 -27.13 9.22
N GLN A 26 -15.33 -26.60 9.66
CA GLN A 26 -15.26 -25.83 10.90
C GLN A 26 -16.29 -24.70 10.80
N ALA A 27 -17.21 -24.59 11.74
CA ALA A 27 -18.23 -23.56 11.71
C ALA A 27 -17.58 -22.19 11.66
N ARG A 28 -18.00 -21.36 10.71
CA ARG A 28 -17.51 -19.96 10.60
C ARG A 28 -17.77 -19.24 11.92
N ARG A 29 -16.80 -18.46 12.38
CA ARG A 29 -16.91 -17.61 13.57
C ARG A 29 -16.66 -16.15 13.26
N PRO A 30 -17.21 -15.21 14.04
CA PRO A 30 -16.85 -13.81 13.95
C PRO A 30 -15.34 -13.59 14.15
N MET A 31 -14.75 -12.59 13.47
CA MET A 31 -13.35 -12.20 13.66
C MET A 31 -13.16 -11.53 15.02
N SER A 32 -12.00 -11.75 15.62
CA SER A 32 -11.54 -11.14 16.87
C SER A 32 -10.22 -10.36 16.64
N PRO A 33 -9.80 -9.48 17.55
CA PRO A 33 -8.57 -8.69 17.35
C PRO A 33 -7.33 -9.51 16.98
N PRO A 34 -7.03 -10.68 17.57
CA PRO A 34 -5.88 -11.48 17.13
C PRO A 34 -5.96 -12.00 15.69
N ASP A 35 -7.16 -12.09 15.10
CA ASP A 35 -7.33 -12.60 13.75
C ASP A 35 -6.74 -11.64 12.68
N ILE A 36 -6.54 -10.35 13.00
CA ILE A 36 -5.86 -9.42 12.09
C ILE A 36 -4.44 -9.86 11.75
N LEU A 37 -3.77 -10.59 12.66
CA LEU A 37 -2.42 -11.12 12.47
C LEU A 37 -2.39 -12.38 11.59
N ARG A 38 -3.54 -13.02 11.35
CA ARG A 38 -3.67 -14.20 10.49
C ARG A 38 -3.84 -13.85 9.03
N VAL A 39 -4.08 -12.57 8.73
CA VAL A 39 -4.20 -12.08 7.35
C VAL A 39 -2.79 -11.88 6.81
N ALA A 40 -2.40 -12.74 5.87
CA ALA A 40 -1.14 -12.60 5.17
C ALA A 40 -1.26 -11.55 4.06
N HIS A 41 -0.21 -10.77 3.88
CA HIS A 41 -0.13 -9.77 2.80
C HIS A 41 0.63 -10.34 1.61
N VAL A 42 -0.08 -10.51 0.50
CA VAL A 42 0.48 -10.96 -0.78
C VAL A 42 0.70 -9.73 -1.65
N SER A 43 1.92 -9.55 -2.17
CA SER A 43 2.30 -8.37 -2.93
C SER A 43 3.35 -8.67 -4.00
N ASP A 44 3.59 -7.71 -4.88
CA ASP A 44 4.68 -7.69 -5.86
C ASP A 44 4.80 -9.00 -6.66
N ALA A 45 3.70 -9.40 -7.29
CA ALA A 45 3.66 -10.61 -8.11
C ALA A 45 4.24 -10.36 -9.50
N GLN A 46 5.31 -11.09 -9.84
CA GLN A 46 6.09 -10.93 -11.06
C GLN A 46 6.03 -12.21 -11.91
N ILE A 47 5.43 -12.11 -13.10
CA ILE A 47 5.43 -13.22 -14.06
C ILE A 47 6.75 -13.27 -14.81
N SER A 48 7.28 -14.48 -15.03
CA SER A 48 8.50 -14.67 -15.84
C SER A 48 8.27 -14.22 -17.28
N PRO A 49 9.31 -13.74 -18.00
CA PRO A 49 9.18 -13.25 -19.38
C PRO A 49 8.54 -14.26 -20.36
N ASN A 50 8.83 -15.55 -20.15
CA ASN A 50 8.24 -16.65 -20.93
C ASN A 50 6.83 -17.03 -20.49
N GLY A 51 6.37 -16.54 -19.34
CA GLY A 51 5.04 -16.79 -18.78
C GLY A 51 4.88 -18.17 -18.11
N ASP A 52 5.98 -18.83 -17.70
CA ASP A 52 5.91 -20.17 -17.10
C ASP A 52 5.79 -20.13 -15.57
N TRP A 53 6.25 -19.04 -14.94
CA TRP A 53 6.34 -18.92 -13.49
C TRP A 53 5.89 -17.54 -13.00
N VAL A 54 5.36 -17.51 -11.80
CA VAL A 54 5.12 -16.29 -11.04
C VAL A 54 5.88 -16.37 -9.71
N VAL A 55 6.66 -15.35 -9.41
CA VAL A 55 7.26 -15.12 -8.10
C VAL A 55 6.54 -13.96 -7.42
N TYR A 56 6.33 -14.04 -6.11
CA TYR A 56 5.66 -12.97 -5.34
C TYR A 56 6.14 -12.94 -3.89
N THR A 57 5.88 -11.82 -3.22
CA THR A 57 6.20 -11.63 -1.81
C THR A 57 4.99 -11.98 -0.94
N LEU A 58 5.19 -12.82 0.06
CA LEU A 58 4.23 -13.09 1.12
C LEU A 58 4.78 -12.55 2.44
N SER A 59 4.09 -11.58 3.04
CA SER A 59 4.40 -11.08 4.38
C SER A 59 3.38 -11.60 5.38
N ALA A 60 3.85 -12.28 6.40
CA ALA A 60 3.02 -12.89 7.45
C ALA A 60 3.66 -12.70 8.82
N VAL A 61 2.84 -12.79 9.86
CA VAL A 61 3.32 -12.73 11.25
C VAL A 61 3.82 -14.11 11.66
N GLU A 62 5.08 -14.18 12.06
CA GLU A 62 5.72 -15.35 12.66
C GLU A 62 6.24 -14.97 14.06
N GLY A 63 5.58 -15.51 15.09
CA GLY A 63 5.89 -15.12 16.48
C GLY A 63 5.60 -13.64 16.75
N GLU A 64 6.62 -12.88 17.11
CA GLU A 64 6.50 -11.45 17.42
C GLU A 64 6.89 -10.51 16.25
N GLN A 65 7.17 -11.05 15.07
CA GLN A 65 7.67 -10.29 13.92
C GLN A 65 6.83 -10.54 12.68
N THR A 66 6.84 -9.57 11.77
CA THR A 66 6.36 -9.77 10.40
C THR A 66 7.54 -10.17 9.53
N VAL A 67 7.43 -11.32 8.86
CA VAL A 67 8.47 -11.87 7.97
C VAL A 67 7.96 -11.83 6.54
N SER A 68 8.83 -11.41 5.60
CA SER A 68 8.54 -11.43 4.17
C SER A 68 9.31 -12.58 3.51
N ILE A 69 8.60 -13.42 2.76
CA ILE A 69 9.14 -14.62 2.13
C ILE A 69 8.75 -14.62 0.66
N LEU A 70 9.68 -15.00 -0.21
CA LEU A 70 9.37 -15.19 -1.63
C LEU A 70 8.72 -16.54 -1.87
N TRP A 71 7.63 -16.53 -2.62
CA TRP A 71 6.92 -17.71 -3.08
C TRP A 71 6.96 -17.79 -4.60
N VAL A 72 6.89 -19.01 -5.12
CA VAL A 72 6.88 -19.26 -6.56
C VAL A 72 5.79 -20.26 -6.90
N VAL A 73 5.13 -20.05 -8.03
CA VAL A 73 4.07 -20.92 -8.56
C VAL A 73 4.19 -21.00 -10.09
N ARG A 74 3.84 -22.12 -10.67
CA ARG A 74 3.75 -22.22 -12.14
C ARG A 74 2.57 -21.43 -12.68
N ALA A 75 2.81 -20.77 -13.80
CA ALA A 75 1.83 -20.05 -14.60
C ALA A 75 1.70 -20.68 -15.99
N GLY A 76 0.85 -20.15 -16.87
CA GLY A 76 0.89 -20.47 -18.31
C GLY A 76 0.35 -21.85 -18.71
N GLU A 77 -0.22 -22.66 -17.82
CA GLU A 77 -1.03 -23.80 -18.29
C GLU A 77 -2.16 -23.25 -19.16
N ARG A 78 -2.25 -23.68 -20.43
CA ARG A 78 -3.26 -23.18 -21.40
C ARG A 78 -4.61 -23.15 -20.72
N LEU A 79 -5.11 -21.95 -20.44
CA LEU A 79 -6.48 -21.74 -20.05
C LEU A 79 -7.30 -22.21 -21.25
N SER A 80 -7.87 -23.42 -21.15
CA SER A 80 -8.64 -23.99 -22.23
C SER A 80 -9.87 -23.12 -22.52
N ALA A 81 -9.98 -22.59 -23.71
CA ALA A 81 -11.13 -21.82 -24.17
C ALA A 81 -12.45 -22.61 -24.13
N ASN A 82 -12.39 -23.93 -23.94
CA ASN A 82 -13.53 -24.80 -23.71
C ASN A 82 -13.51 -25.31 -22.27
N PRO A 83 -14.15 -24.63 -21.30
CA PRO A 83 -14.47 -25.28 -20.05
C PRO A 83 -15.30 -26.53 -20.43
N PRO A 84 -14.99 -27.70 -19.85
CA PRO A 84 -15.76 -28.91 -20.17
C PRO A 84 -17.22 -28.66 -19.78
N THR A 85 -18.08 -28.61 -20.82
CA THR A 85 -19.52 -28.33 -20.75
C THR A 85 -20.31 -29.40 -20.00
N SER A 86 -19.64 -30.43 -19.44
CA SER A 86 -20.28 -31.60 -18.83
C SER A 86 -19.57 -32.07 -17.53
N ARG A 87 -19.20 -31.19 -16.62
CA ARG A 87 -18.80 -31.65 -15.28
C ARG A 87 -19.92 -31.40 -14.29
N GLN A 88 -20.32 -32.49 -13.62
CA GLN A 88 -21.28 -32.44 -12.51
C GLN A 88 -20.80 -31.47 -11.42
N PRO A 89 -21.72 -30.80 -10.70
CA PRO A 89 -21.37 -29.80 -9.66
C PRO A 89 -20.36 -30.27 -8.60
N GLU A 90 -20.33 -31.54 -8.31
CA GLU A 90 -19.39 -32.14 -7.34
C GLU A 90 -17.93 -32.23 -7.85
N GLN A 91 -17.71 -32.29 -9.17
CA GLN A 91 -16.36 -32.33 -9.75
C GLN A 91 -15.72 -30.93 -9.87
N ARG A 92 -16.51 -29.84 -9.76
CA ARG A 92 -16.00 -28.46 -9.75
C ARG A 92 -15.43 -28.03 -8.39
N ARG A 93 -15.68 -28.77 -7.31
CA ARG A 93 -15.17 -28.47 -5.94
C ARG A 93 -13.71 -28.81 -5.72
N ASN A 94 -13.09 -29.55 -6.61
CA ASN A 94 -11.69 -29.92 -6.52
C ASN A 94 -10.90 -29.25 -7.67
N TRP A 95 -10.61 -27.96 -7.55
CA TRP A 95 -9.40 -27.46 -8.16
C TRP A 95 -8.25 -28.21 -7.48
N ASP A 96 -7.62 -29.07 -8.26
CA ASP A 96 -6.55 -29.92 -7.76
C ASP A 96 -5.31 -29.06 -7.52
N THR A 97 -5.29 -28.38 -6.36
CA THR A 97 -4.11 -27.65 -5.88
C THR A 97 -2.92 -28.60 -5.67
N SER A 98 -3.12 -29.92 -5.69
CA SER A 98 -2.08 -30.92 -5.59
C SER A 98 -1.17 -30.99 -6.82
N ARG A 99 -1.64 -30.51 -7.99
CA ARG A 99 -0.86 -30.59 -9.23
C ARG A 99 0.15 -29.47 -9.41
N ASN A 100 -0.05 -28.32 -8.77
CA ASN A 100 0.85 -27.18 -8.85
C ASN A 100 0.77 -26.27 -7.62
N PRO A 101 1.17 -26.71 -6.43
CA PRO A 101 1.11 -25.87 -5.25
C PRO A 101 2.15 -24.75 -5.34
N ALA A 102 1.73 -23.54 -4.95
CA ALA A 102 2.68 -22.48 -4.62
C ALA A 102 3.62 -22.98 -3.51
N ARG A 103 4.89 -22.65 -3.61
CA ARG A 103 5.91 -23.06 -2.63
C ARG A 103 6.84 -21.90 -2.29
N PRO A 104 7.45 -21.88 -1.12
CA PRO A 104 8.55 -20.96 -0.84
C PRO A 104 9.64 -21.13 -1.91
N LEU A 105 10.18 -19.99 -2.38
CA LEU A 105 11.32 -20.01 -3.31
C LEU A 105 12.62 -20.32 -2.59
N LEU A 106 12.79 -19.75 -1.38
CA LEU A 106 14.02 -19.81 -0.61
C LEU A 106 13.92 -20.81 0.56
N PRO A 107 15.04 -21.32 1.07
CA PRO A 107 15.06 -22.12 2.30
C PRO A 107 14.48 -21.38 3.51
N ALA A 108 14.14 -22.11 4.56
CA ALA A 108 13.68 -21.53 5.81
C ALA A 108 14.75 -20.58 6.43
N GLY A 109 14.31 -19.52 7.07
CA GLY A 109 15.17 -18.51 7.72
C GLY A 109 15.62 -17.38 6.80
N TRP A 110 15.17 -17.34 5.55
CA TRP A 110 15.34 -16.19 4.67
C TRP A 110 14.17 -15.21 4.82
N SER A 111 14.52 -13.90 4.86
CA SER A 111 13.56 -12.81 4.66
C SER A 111 13.93 -12.08 3.38
N ALA A 112 13.00 -12.01 2.43
CA ALA A 112 13.29 -11.46 1.10
C ALA A 112 12.07 -10.77 0.49
N ALA A 113 12.33 -9.75 -0.33
CA ALA A 113 11.32 -8.94 -1.01
C ALA A 113 11.82 -8.43 -2.37
N ASN A 114 10.96 -7.74 -3.12
CA ASN A 114 11.25 -7.14 -4.42
C ASN A 114 11.84 -8.12 -5.44
N PRO A 115 11.15 -9.24 -5.76
CA PRO A 115 11.67 -10.17 -6.75
C PRO A 115 11.57 -9.61 -8.18
N ARG A 116 12.65 -9.76 -8.97
CA ARG A 116 12.67 -9.37 -10.39
C ARG A 116 13.30 -10.47 -11.23
N TRP A 117 12.59 -10.92 -12.23
CA TRP A 117 13.09 -11.90 -13.20
C TRP A 117 14.19 -11.30 -14.09
N SER A 118 15.22 -12.08 -14.37
CA SER A 118 16.12 -11.75 -15.47
C SER A 118 15.37 -11.80 -16.81
N PRO A 119 15.73 -10.98 -17.81
CA PRO A 119 15.09 -10.97 -19.13
C PRO A 119 15.06 -12.34 -19.84
N ASP A 120 16.06 -13.20 -19.60
CA ASP A 120 16.10 -14.58 -20.13
C ASP A 120 15.22 -15.58 -19.34
N GLY A 121 14.62 -15.15 -18.23
CA GLY A 121 13.74 -15.95 -17.38
C GLY A 121 14.41 -17.05 -16.56
N LYS A 122 15.75 -17.06 -16.47
CA LYS A 122 16.49 -18.13 -15.76
C LYS A 122 16.80 -17.80 -14.33
N SER A 123 16.80 -16.52 -13.96
CA SER A 123 17.21 -16.05 -12.64
C SER A 123 16.19 -15.08 -12.05
N ILE A 124 16.16 -14.99 -10.72
CA ILE A 124 15.38 -14.04 -9.94
C ILE A 124 16.37 -13.28 -9.06
N ALA A 125 16.43 -11.97 -9.21
CA ALA A 125 17.09 -11.08 -8.27
C ALA A 125 16.09 -10.60 -7.21
N PHE A 126 16.54 -10.42 -5.98
CA PHE A 126 15.71 -9.96 -4.87
C PHE A 126 16.53 -9.31 -3.77
N LEU A 127 15.90 -8.46 -2.97
CA LEU A 127 16.51 -7.88 -1.77
C LEU A 127 16.36 -8.83 -0.57
N SER A 128 17.43 -9.03 0.17
CA SER A 128 17.41 -9.86 1.38
C SER A 128 18.53 -9.47 2.34
N THR A 129 18.27 -9.67 3.64
CA THR A 129 19.31 -9.73 4.67
C THR A 129 19.56 -11.18 5.04
N HIS A 130 20.71 -11.72 4.69
CA HIS A 130 21.09 -13.07 5.06
C HIS A 130 22.55 -13.13 5.52
N GLY A 131 22.82 -13.86 6.60
CA GLY A 131 24.16 -13.92 7.20
C GLY A 131 24.69 -12.55 7.66
N GLY A 132 23.80 -11.61 8.00
CA GLY A 132 24.18 -10.25 8.40
C GLY A 132 24.50 -9.32 7.24
N GLN A 133 24.35 -9.76 5.98
CA GLN A 133 24.59 -8.95 4.78
C GLN A 133 23.27 -8.60 4.11
N TYR A 134 22.97 -7.30 4.02
CA TYR A 134 21.88 -6.78 3.21
C TYR A 134 22.37 -6.53 1.78
N GLY A 135 21.58 -6.93 0.80
CA GLY A 135 21.95 -6.73 -0.59
C GLY A 135 21.01 -7.40 -1.59
N ILE A 136 21.45 -7.39 -2.85
CA ILE A 136 20.78 -8.06 -3.95
C ILE A 136 21.35 -9.47 -4.08
N TRP A 137 20.46 -10.42 -3.94
CA TRP A 137 20.72 -11.85 -4.07
C TRP A 137 20.09 -12.37 -5.35
N VAL A 138 20.70 -13.38 -5.94
CA VAL A 138 20.20 -14.03 -7.17
C VAL A 138 20.06 -15.53 -6.95
N SER A 139 18.93 -16.07 -7.40
CA SER A 139 18.62 -17.51 -7.37
C SER A 139 17.90 -17.92 -8.66
N GLY A 140 17.94 -19.20 -9.02
CA GLY A 140 17.06 -19.75 -10.03
C GLY A 140 15.63 -19.97 -9.52
N PRO A 141 14.67 -20.24 -10.40
CA PRO A 141 13.27 -20.49 -10.02
C PRO A 141 13.08 -21.76 -9.19
N ASP A 142 14.07 -22.62 -9.13
CA ASP A 142 14.12 -23.82 -8.29
C ASP A 142 14.59 -23.51 -6.84
N GLY A 143 15.02 -22.27 -6.56
CA GLY A 143 15.47 -21.83 -5.24
C GLY A 143 16.85 -22.35 -4.84
N ARG A 144 17.63 -22.90 -5.78
CA ARG A 144 18.98 -23.44 -5.48
C ARG A 144 19.91 -22.30 -5.09
N ILE A 145 20.59 -22.51 -3.99
CA ILE A 145 21.65 -21.72 -3.36
C ILE A 145 21.68 -20.27 -3.83
N PRO A 146 20.94 -19.36 -3.16
CA PRO A 146 21.01 -17.94 -3.47
C PRO A 146 22.43 -17.42 -3.25
N ARG A 147 22.93 -16.57 -4.15
CA ARG A 147 24.23 -15.91 -4.01
C ARG A 147 24.06 -14.39 -3.92
N LEU A 148 24.86 -13.77 -3.08
CA LEU A 148 24.96 -12.32 -3.02
C LEU A 148 25.68 -11.80 -4.27
N VAL A 149 25.04 -10.87 -4.99
CA VAL A 149 25.60 -10.25 -6.20
C VAL A 149 26.03 -8.80 -5.93
N ALA A 150 25.24 -8.07 -5.15
CA ALA A 150 25.57 -6.70 -4.77
C ALA A 150 25.28 -6.47 -3.30
N PRO A 151 26.27 -6.11 -2.48
CA PRO A 151 25.97 -5.52 -1.18
C PRO A 151 25.30 -4.17 -1.38
N VAL A 152 24.22 -3.91 -0.64
CA VAL A 152 23.50 -2.64 -0.68
C VAL A 152 23.65 -1.99 0.68
N ARG A 153 24.04 -0.73 0.69
CA ARG A 153 23.90 0.13 1.85
C ARG A 153 22.57 0.86 1.74
N ASP A 154 21.72 0.67 2.71
CA ASP A 154 20.44 1.35 2.81
C ASP A 154 20.61 2.72 3.46
N THR A 155 19.62 3.60 3.33
CA THR A 155 19.51 4.87 4.01
C THR A 155 18.13 5.00 4.64
N ASN A 156 18.05 5.71 5.73
CA ASN A 156 16.78 6.07 6.33
C ASN A 156 16.28 7.44 5.84
N PHE A 157 16.98 8.10 4.92
CA PHE A 157 16.48 9.32 4.30
C PHE A 157 15.14 9.04 3.63
N PHE A 158 14.20 9.95 3.84
CA PHE A 158 12.86 9.78 3.33
C PHE A 158 12.77 10.20 1.87
N ILE A 159 12.69 9.22 0.98
CA ILE A 159 12.42 9.40 -0.44
C ILE A 159 11.02 8.87 -0.73
N THR A 160 10.14 9.70 -1.26
CA THR A 160 8.74 9.33 -1.58
C THR A 160 8.57 8.75 -2.96
N TYR A 161 9.62 8.71 -3.74
CA TYR A 161 9.56 8.36 -5.15
C TYR A 161 9.36 6.86 -5.36
N ALA A 162 8.36 6.51 -6.16
CA ALA A 162 8.12 5.15 -6.60
C ALA A 162 9.06 4.78 -7.75
N GLY A 163 9.34 3.50 -7.92
CA GLY A 163 10.13 2.93 -9.01
C GLY A 163 11.01 1.77 -8.58
N GLU A 164 11.78 1.23 -9.52
CA GLU A 164 12.63 0.07 -9.28
C GLU A 164 13.92 0.48 -8.59
N SER A 165 14.27 -0.16 -7.46
CA SER A 165 15.53 0.07 -6.75
C SER A 165 16.71 -0.68 -7.38
N PHE A 166 16.45 -1.65 -8.26
CA PHE A 166 17.44 -2.32 -9.09
C PHE A 166 16.80 -2.82 -10.39
N ALA A 167 17.60 -3.00 -11.43
CA ALA A 167 17.16 -3.43 -12.75
C ALA A 167 18.21 -4.34 -13.41
N TRP A 168 17.73 -5.37 -14.10
CA TRP A 168 18.55 -6.22 -14.95
C TRP A 168 18.92 -5.55 -16.26
N SER A 169 20.16 -5.77 -16.74
CA SER A 169 20.49 -5.45 -18.13
C SER A 169 19.73 -6.38 -19.10
N PRO A 170 19.43 -5.91 -20.33
CA PRO A 170 18.65 -6.69 -21.31
C PRO A 170 19.26 -8.06 -21.65
N ASP A 171 20.57 -8.21 -21.56
CA ASP A 171 21.30 -9.46 -21.80
C ASP A 171 21.39 -10.37 -20.55
N SER A 172 20.77 -9.98 -19.43
CA SER A 172 20.76 -10.69 -18.16
C SER A 172 22.13 -10.84 -17.48
N LYS A 173 23.14 -10.05 -17.84
CA LYS A 173 24.51 -10.19 -17.33
C LYS A 173 24.85 -9.18 -16.23
N MET A 174 24.18 -8.05 -16.19
CA MET A 174 24.47 -6.99 -15.22
C MET A 174 23.21 -6.62 -14.42
N LEU A 175 23.45 -6.07 -13.23
CA LEU A 175 22.45 -5.41 -12.40
C LEU A 175 22.88 -3.96 -12.15
N ALA A 176 22.02 -3.01 -12.49
CA ALA A 176 22.07 -1.67 -11.95
C ALA A 176 21.26 -1.62 -10.65
N TYR A 177 21.74 -0.88 -9.66
CA TYR A 177 21.06 -0.79 -8.38
C TYR A 177 21.35 0.52 -7.66
N ILE A 178 20.50 0.87 -6.72
CA ILE A 178 20.66 2.00 -5.82
C ILE A 178 21.34 1.54 -4.55
N SER A 179 22.39 2.26 -4.13
CA SER A 179 23.06 2.06 -2.85
C SER A 179 23.55 3.39 -2.29
N ALA A 180 23.44 3.56 -0.99
CA ALA A 180 23.89 4.76 -0.32
C ALA A 180 25.41 4.79 -0.14
N THR A 181 25.97 6.00 -0.14
CA THR A 181 27.40 6.26 0.09
C THR A 181 27.59 7.26 1.21
N GLU A 182 28.75 7.20 1.85
CA GLU A 182 29.27 8.30 2.66
C GLU A 182 29.94 9.28 1.72
N GLU A 183 29.20 10.16 1.11
CA GLU A 183 29.83 11.36 0.57
C GLU A 183 29.99 12.32 1.73
N ALA A 184 31.25 12.71 1.97
CA ALA A 184 31.59 13.70 2.95
C ALA A 184 30.88 15.00 2.56
N ASP A 185 29.76 15.27 3.19
CA ASP A 185 29.22 16.62 3.26
C ASP A 185 30.29 17.43 4.00
N ARG A 186 31.11 18.18 3.25
CA ARG A 186 32.30 18.87 3.76
C ARG A 186 31.97 19.89 4.84
N ASP A 187 30.67 20.18 4.99
CA ASP A 187 30.13 21.13 5.96
C ASP A 187 29.39 20.48 7.13
N ALA A 188 29.28 19.15 7.17
CA ALA A 188 28.81 18.45 8.35
C ALA A 188 29.85 18.63 9.48
N VAL A 189 29.67 19.66 10.25
CA VAL A 189 30.49 19.95 11.44
C VAL A 189 30.27 18.84 12.46
N GLY A 190 31.16 17.85 12.42
CA GLY A 190 31.30 16.84 13.46
C GLY A 190 30.67 15.49 13.11
N GLU A 191 31.50 14.54 12.74
CA GLU A 191 31.21 13.11 12.91
C GLU A 191 30.90 12.83 14.40
N SER A 192 29.63 12.89 14.78
CA SER A 192 29.20 12.31 16.04
C SER A 192 28.97 10.81 15.84
N SER A 193 29.99 10.03 15.97
CA SER A 193 29.94 8.57 15.89
C SER A 193 29.37 7.89 17.15
N LYS A 194 28.94 8.67 18.14
CA LYS A 194 28.38 8.18 19.41
C LYS A 194 26.98 8.77 19.63
N ASN A 195 26.05 7.92 20.02
CA ASN A 195 24.67 8.30 20.34
C ASN A 195 24.51 9.39 21.44
N ASP A 196 25.59 9.76 22.11
CA ASP A 196 25.61 10.69 23.26
C ASP A 196 26.10 12.10 22.90
N ASP A 197 26.56 12.32 21.65
CA ASP A 197 27.07 13.63 21.23
C ASP A 197 25.95 14.53 20.69
N PRO A 198 26.08 15.87 20.80
CA PRO A 198 25.11 16.79 20.21
C PRO A 198 25.01 16.59 18.70
N ARG A 199 23.78 16.59 18.17
CA ARG A 199 23.55 16.60 16.73
C ARG A 199 23.48 18.04 16.25
N VAL A 200 24.27 18.39 15.27
CA VAL A 200 24.19 19.66 14.56
C VAL A 200 23.28 19.44 13.35
N ILE A 201 22.23 20.25 13.22
CA ILE A 201 21.24 20.18 12.15
C ILE A 201 21.28 21.51 11.41
N ASP A 202 21.61 21.45 10.12
CA ASP A 202 21.78 22.60 9.24
C ASP A 202 20.92 22.49 7.96
N ARG A 203 20.05 21.47 7.88
CA ARG A 203 19.18 21.21 6.71
C ARG A 203 17.72 21.04 7.10
N ILE A 204 16.83 21.28 6.12
CA ILE A 204 15.38 21.21 6.31
C ILE A 204 14.94 19.74 6.50
N GLN A 205 15.39 18.84 5.63
CA GLN A 205 15.00 17.43 5.67
C GLN A 205 15.94 16.61 6.58
N TYR A 206 15.83 16.81 7.88
CA TYR A 206 16.68 16.15 8.89
C TYR A 206 16.02 14.96 9.59
N LYS A 207 14.76 14.68 9.26
CA LYS A 207 14.00 13.58 9.87
C LYS A 207 13.77 12.45 8.87
N SER A 208 13.82 11.23 9.37
CA SER A 208 13.23 10.05 8.74
C SER A 208 11.91 9.69 9.42
N ARG A 209 11.22 8.64 8.97
CA ARG A 209 9.89 8.26 9.50
C ARG A 209 9.87 7.97 11.01
N THR A 210 10.97 7.49 11.59
CA THR A 210 11.03 7.07 12.99
C THR A 210 12.29 7.53 13.73
N SER A 211 13.17 8.30 13.07
CA SER A 211 14.45 8.73 13.62
C SER A 211 14.93 10.03 12.97
N PHE A 212 16.16 10.41 13.25
CA PHE A 212 16.86 11.42 12.45
C PHE A 212 17.40 10.79 11.17
N SER A 213 17.49 11.57 10.10
CA SER A 213 18.15 11.17 8.85
C SER A 213 19.61 10.82 9.11
N ASP A 214 20.12 9.79 8.43
CA ASP A 214 21.53 9.42 8.42
C ASP A 214 22.34 10.29 7.45
N SER A 215 21.67 11.14 6.68
CA SER A 215 22.25 12.04 5.67
C SER A 215 23.09 11.34 4.58
N LEU A 216 22.93 10.03 4.40
CA LEU A 216 23.58 9.31 3.30
C LEU A 216 22.93 9.66 1.98
N ARG A 217 23.72 9.65 0.89
CA ARG A 217 23.26 9.90 -0.47
C ARG A 217 23.15 8.60 -1.24
N THR A 218 22.06 8.43 -1.96
CA THR A 218 21.85 7.26 -2.82
C THR A 218 22.34 7.53 -4.24
N HIS A 219 23.04 6.54 -4.81
CA HIS A 219 23.61 6.63 -6.15
C HIS A 219 23.32 5.38 -6.97
N VAL A 220 23.47 5.53 -8.28
CA VAL A 220 23.39 4.41 -9.24
C VAL A 220 24.70 3.65 -9.24
N TRP A 221 24.61 2.35 -9.01
CA TRP A 221 25.69 1.39 -9.06
C TRP A 221 25.43 0.34 -10.14
N LEU A 222 26.51 -0.28 -10.61
CA LEU A 222 26.47 -1.36 -11.59
C LEU A 222 27.37 -2.50 -11.16
N THR A 223 26.93 -3.75 -11.38
CA THR A 223 27.75 -4.93 -11.15
C THR A 223 27.48 -5.98 -12.20
N ASP A 224 28.49 -6.81 -12.53
CA ASP A 224 28.29 -8.05 -13.26
C ASP A 224 27.65 -9.09 -12.34
N VAL A 225 26.80 -9.94 -12.90
CA VAL A 225 26.07 -10.94 -12.12
C VAL A 225 26.92 -12.18 -11.86
N ASP A 226 27.71 -12.62 -12.83
CA ASP A 226 28.52 -13.84 -12.71
C ASP A 226 29.84 -13.60 -11.95
N GLU A 227 30.48 -12.46 -12.21
CA GLU A 227 31.72 -12.03 -11.55
C GLU A 227 31.49 -10.65 -10.87
N PRO A 228 30.84 -10.61 -9.69
CA PRO A 228 30.41 -9.36 -9.08
C PRO A 228 31.59 -8.41 -8.78
N GLN A 229 31.56 -7.26 -9.41
CA GLN A 229 32.50 -6.15 -9.20
C GLN A 229 31.70 -4.85 -9.12
N PRO A 230 31.15 -4.46 -7.95
CA PRO A 230 30.36 -3.27 -7.79
C PRO A 230 31.10 -2.00 -8.20
N ARG A 231 30.48 -1.18 -9.03
CA ARG A 231 31.05 0.08 -9.51
C ARG A 231 29.97 1.18 -9.44
N GLN A 232 30.31 2.27 -8.78
CA GLN A 232 29.48 3.46 -8.71
C GLN A 232 29.47 4.20 -10.06
N LEU A 233 28.30 4.60 -10.55
CA LEU A 233 28.13 5.33 -11.80
C LEU A 233 27.83 6.81 -11.59
N THR A 234 27.09 7.17 -10.54
CA THR A 234 26.73 8.54 -10.21
C THR A 234 27.29 8.94 -8.85
N SER A 235 27.49 10.23 -8.63
CA SER A 235 28.02 10.81 -7.40
C SER A 235 27.51 12.23 -7.21
N GLY A 236 27.66 12.80 -6.03
CA GLY A 236 27.25 14.16 -5.71
C GLY A 236 26.31 14.24 -4.51
N LEU A 237 25.79 15.42 -4.23
CA LEU A 237 24.89 15.68 -3.09
C LEU A 237 23.42 15.41 -3.44
N PHE A 238 23.15 14.43 -4.31
CA PHE A 238 21.83 14.09 -4.83
C PHE A 238 21.33 12.76 -4.29
N TYR A 239 20.03 12.51 -4.43
CA TYR A 239 19.39 11.24 -4.12
C TYR A 239 18.88 10.62 -5.42
N ASP A 240 19.66 9.68 -5.98
CA ASP A 240 19.28 8.95 -7.18
C ASP A 240 18.43 7.75 -6.82
N HIS A 241 17.39 7.48 -7.60
CA HIS A 241 16.45 6.35 -7.38
C HIS A 241 15.67 6.01 -8.65
N ALA A 242 14.86 4.96 -8.62
CA ALA A 242 13.97 4.54 -9.70
C ALA A 242 14.69 4.25 -11.03
N LEU A 243 15.18 3.03 -11.19
CA LEU A 243 16.05 2.63 -12.30
C LEU A 243 15.32 1.97 -13.46
N SER A 244 15.79 2.23 -14.71
CA SER A 244 15.38 1.49 -15.88
C SER A 244 16.53 1.40 -16.90
N PHE A 245 16.90 0.18 -17.34
CA PHE A 245 17.88 0.00 -18.42
C PHE A 245 17.29 0.33 -19.79
N SER A 246 18.10 0.95 -20.64
CA SER A 246 17.80 1.03 -22.07
C SER A 246 17.77 -0.37 -22.69
N PRO A 247 16.97 -0.63 -23.75
CA PRO A 247 16.91 -1.96 -24.37
C PRO A 247 18.21 -2.40 -25.05
N ARG A 248 19.15 -1.47 -25.29
CA ARG A 248 20.51 -1.78 -25.75
C ARG A 248 21.49 -2.08 -24.61
N GLY A 249 21.09 -1.83 -23.36
CA GLY A 249 21.96 -2.03 -22.21
C GLY A 249 23.09 -1.02 -22.07
N ASP A 250 23.05 0.10 -22.81
CA ASP A 250 24.10 1.11 -22.87
C ASP A 250 23.86 2.31 -21.95
N GLN A 251 22.65 2.48 -21.45
CA GLN A 251 22.23 3.56 -20.57
C GLN A 251 21.25 3.07 -19.49
N ILE A 252 21.20 3.80 -18.37
CA ILE A 252 20.27 3.61 -17.28
C ILE A 252 19.55 4.95 -17.07
N ALA A 253 18.22 4.96 -17.18
CA ALA A 253 17.40 6.06 -16.74
C ALA A 253 17.17 5.97 -15.24
N PHE A 254 17.13 7.11 -14.55
CA PHE A 254 16.88 7.21 -13.13
C PHE A 254 16.23 8.55 -12.79
N VAL A 255 15.69 8.67 -11.60
CA VAL A 255 15.10 9.90 -11.06
C VAL A 255 16.08 10.52 -10.07
N SER A 256 16.24 11.84 -10.12
CA SER A 256 17.07 12.60 -9.18
C SER A 256 16.58 14.04 -9.07
N ASN A 257 17.00 14.71 -8.01
CA ASN A 257 16.80 16.15 -7.81
C ASN A 257 18.16 16.85 -7.85
N HIS A 258 18.42 17.56 -8.95
CA HIS A 258 19.65 18.33 -9.16
C HIS A 258 19.43 19.84 -9.00
N GLU A 259 18.38 20.24 -8.29
CA GLU A 259 18.14 21.65 -7.96
C GLU A 259 19.28 22.23 -7.12
N LEU A 260 19.39 23.56 -7.13
CA LEU A 260 20.45 24.26 -6.39
C LEU A 260 20.39 23.98 -4.89
N ASP A 261 19.18 23.87 -4.33
CA ASP A 261 18.92 23.46 -2.94
C ASP A 261 17.83 22.36 -2.95
N PRO A 262 18.24 21.08 -3.03
CA PRO A 262 17.29 19.97 -3.08
C PRO A 262 16.51 19.76 -1.78
N ASP A 263 16.94 20.35 -0.66
CA ASP A 263 16.19 20.34 0.60
C ASP A 263 15.03 21.36 0.60
N ALA A 264 15.19 22.48 -0.12
CA ALA A 264 14.18 23.54 -0.21
C ALA A 264 13.29 23.43 -1.45
N ASN A 265 13.77 22.76 -2.49
CA ASN A 265 13.01 22.47 -3.70
C ASN A 265 12.95 20.95 -3.92
N ASN A 266 11.76 20.38 -3.72
CA ASN A 266 11.53 18.94 -3.81
C ASN A 266 11.24 18.44 -5.24
N ASN A 267 11.65 19.19 -6.27
CA ASN A 267 11.51 18.77 -7.66
C ASN A 267 12.25 17.45 -7.92
N SER A 268 11.83 16.71 -8.92
CA SER A 268 12.52 15.53 -9.40
C SER A 268 12.38 15.39 -10.90
N ASP A 269 13.50 15.12 -11.56
CA ASP A 269 13.60 14.95 -13.01
C ASP A 269 14.16 13.58 -13.36
N ILE A 270 13.97 13.20 -14.63
CA ILE A 270 14.58 12.01 -15.19
C ILE A 270 15.96 12.36 -15.73
N PHE A 271 16.93 11.57 -15.32
CA PHE A 271 18.31 11.58 -15.82
C PHE A 271 18.62 10.26 -16.52
N ALA A 272 19.69 10.24 -17.29
CA ALA A 272 20.26 9.03 -17.84
C ALA A 272 21.77 9.02 -17.64
N VAL A 273 22.31 7.88 -17.23
CA VAL A 273 23.75 7.65 -17.09
C VAL A 273 24.17 6.52 -18.04
N ASN A 274 25.31 6.71 -18.75
CA ASN A 274 25.90 5.63 -19.53
C ASN A 274 26.78 4.72 -18.66
N LEU A 275 27.25 3.61 -19.23
CA LEU A 275 28.09 2.66 -18.48
C LEU A 275 29.47 3.22 -18.11
N GLN A 276 29.86 4.38 -18.61
CA GLN A 276 31.10 5.09 -18.27
C GLN A 276 30.90 6.16 -17.18
N GLY A 277 29.66 6.33 -16.66
CA GLY A 277 29.34 7.28 -15.61
C GLY A 277 29.03 8.71 -16.13
N GLN A 278 28.82 8.90 -17.43
CA GLN A 278 28.43 10.19 -17.96
C GLN A 278 26.92 10.39 -17.79
N VAL A 279 26.53 11.36 -16.96
CA VAL A 279 25.16 11.72 -16.65
C VAL A 279 24.67 12.82 -17.59
N ARG A 280 23.40 12.75 -17.98
CA ARG A 280 22.67 13.83 -18.66
C ARG A 280 21.24 13.91 -18.13
N GLN A 281 20.70 15.09 -18.07
CA GLN A 281 19.31 15.35 -17.78
C GLN A 281 18.43 15.02 -19.01
N VAL A 282 17.27 14.42 -18.78
CA VAL A 282 16.30 14.04 -19.82
C VAL A 282 15.04 14.88 -19.74
N THR A 283 14.57 15.19 -18.54
CA THR A 283 13.45 16.11 -18.30
C THR A 283 13.93 17.31 -17.50
N ASP A 284 13.21 18.41 -17.63
CA ASP A 284 13.44 19.68 -16.93
C ASP A 284 12.07 20.36 -16.81
N THR A 285 11.34 20.09 -15.73
CA THR A 285 9.96 20.52 -15.57
C THR A 285 9.68 21.05 -14.17
N ALA A 286 8.58 21.78 -14.03
CA ALA A 286 8.15 22.30 -12.73
C ALA A 286 7.52 21.23 -11.82
N GLY A 287 7.03 20.13 -12.41
CA GLY A 287 6.44 19.02 -11.70
C GLY A 287 7.44 17.91 -11.39
N CYS A 288 7.01 16.93 -10.60
CA CYS A 288 7.81 15.75 -10.30
C CYS A 288 7.62 14.65 -11.33
N GLU A 289 8.71 14.00 -11.71
CA GLU A 289 8.77 12.81 -12.53
C GLU A 289 9.06 11.57 -11.68
N TYR A 290 8.37 10.46 -12.01
CA TYR A 290 8.47 9.19 -11.30
C TYR A 290 8.52 8.00 -12.26
N GLU A 291 9.07 6.87 -11.83
CA GLU A 291 8.92 5.55 -12.44
C GLU A 291 9.31 5.49 -13.93
N PRO A 292 10.50 5.97 -14.35
CA PRO A 292 10.92 5.93 -15.75
C PRO A 292 11.06 4.49 -16.24
N VAL A 293 10.49 4.18 -17.41
CA VAL A 293 10.58 2.85 -18.06
C VAL A 293 10.87 3.01 -19.56
N TRP A 294 11.98 2.46 -20.01
CA TRP A 294 12.34 2.47 -21.42
C TRP A 294 11.38 1.61 -22.26
N SER A 295 11.02 2.11 -23.44
CA SER A 295 10.30 1.29 -24.42
C SER A 295 11.19 0.17 -24.96
N PRO A 296 10.63 -1.03 -25.26
CA PRO A 296 11.39 -2.13 -25.85
C PRO A 296 12.12 -1.77 -27.15
N ASP A 297 11.60 -0.84 -27.96
CA ASP A 297 12.23 -0.37 -29.19
C ASP A 297 13.25 0.77 -28.97
N GLY A 298 13.40 1.28 -27.76
CA GLY A 298 14.36 2.30 -27.36
C GLY A 298 14.05 3.71 -27.83
N LYS A 299 12.85 3.97 -28.36
CA LYS A 299 12.49 5.30 -28.89
C LYS A 299 11.93 6.22 -27.82
N TRP A 300 11.41 5.67 -26.73
CA TRP A 300 10.71 6.41 -25.70
C TRP A 300 11.13 5.97 -24.29
N ILE A 301 10.99 6.87 -23.35
CA ILE A 301 10.93 6.62 -21.92
C ILE A 301 9.50 7.00 -21.48
N ALA A 302 8.74 6.05 -20.94
CA ALA A 302 7.49 6.31 -20.26
C ALA A 302 7.75 6.60 -18.79
N TYR A 303 6.97 7.49 -18.21
CA TYR A 303 7.07 7.86 -16.80
C TYR A 303 5.74 8.40 -16.30
N THR A 304 5.55 8.51 -15.00
CA THR A 304 4.45 9.27 -14.42
C THR A 304 4.97 10.63 -13.97
N ALA A 305 4.16 11.68 -14.15
CA ALA A 305 4.53 13.02 -13.75
C ALA A 305 3.34 13.88 -13.34
N THR A 306 3.64 14.83 -12.45
CA THR A 306 2.78 15.99 -12.15
C THR A 306 3.19 17.16 -13.06
N SER A 307 2.37 18.22 -13.08
CA SER A 307 2.61 19.40 -13.94
C SER A 307 2.67 20.71 -13.17
N ARG A 308 2.17 20.73 -11.95
CA ARG A 308 2.20 21.91 -11.07
C ARG A 308 3.57 22.06 -10.43
N ASP A 309 3.92 23.29 -10.06
CA ASP A 309 5.11 23.57 -9.26
C ASP A 309 5.11 22.72 -7.99
N VAL A 310 6.24 22.11 -7.67
CA VAL A 310 6.36 21.23 -6.52
C VAL A 310 6.39 22.07 -5.25
N THR A 311 5.39 21.86 -4.39
CA THR A 311 5.25 22.56 -3.11
C THR A 311 5.41 21.66 -1.90
N THR A 312 5.56 20.37 -2.12
CA THR A 312 5.78 19.34 -1.10
C THR A 312 6.59 18.18 -1.67
N ILE A 313 7.13 17.37 -0.80
CA ILE A 313 8.02 16.24 -1.11
C ILE A 313 7.45 15.24 -2.15
N ASP A 314 6.12 15.12 -2.27
CA ASP A 314 5.47 14.14 -3.14
C ASP A 314 4.28 14.72 -3.94
N SER A 315 4.12 16.03 -4.00
CA SER A 315 3.02 16.69 -4.73
C SER A 315 1.66 16.00 -4.55
N VAL A 316 1.34 15.62 -3.31
CA VAL A 316 0.23 14.71 -2.94
C VAL A 316 -1.15 15.11 -3.44
N ALA A 317 -1.38 16.39 -3.70
CA ALA A 317 -2.68 16.91 -4.17
C ALA A 317 -2.89 16.73 -5.68
N GLU A 318 -1.84 16.53 -6.47
CA GLU A 318 -1.96 16.44 -7.93
C GLU A 318 -2.01 14.98 -8.41
N ASP A 319 -2.92 14.70 -9.33
CA ASP A 319 -2.99 13.41 -10.00
C ASP A 319 -1.88 13.32 -11.07
N ALA A 320 -0.90 12.45 -10.84
CA ALA A 320 0.16 12.17 -11.80
C ALA A 320 -0.39 11.46 -13.03
N HIS A 321 0.08 11.85 -14.22
CA HIS A 321 -0.31 11.27 -15.50
C HIS A 321 0.85 10.48 -16.12
N VAL A 322 0.54 9.59 -17.08
CA VAL A 322 1.55 8.90 -17.89
C VAL A 322 2.01 9.84 -19.00
N TRP A 323 3.32 10.02 -19.07
CA TRP A 323 4.02 10.81 -20.10
C TRP A 323 4.99 9.94 -20.87
N LEU A 324 5.33 10.38 -22.08
CA LEU A 324 6.44 9.88 -22.89
C LEU A 324 7.44 10.99 -23.13
N THR A 325 8.73 10.65 -23.07
CA THR A 325 9.79 11.51 -23.60
C THR A 325 10.70 10.70 -24.52
N THR A 326 11.30 11.36 -25.52
CA THR A 326 12.41 10.75 -26.25
C THR A 326 13.62 10.58 -25.33
N PRO A 327 14.53 9.64 -25.62
CA PRO A 327 15.76 9.52 -24.84
C PRO A 327 16.59 10.81 -24.74
N GLY A 328 16.49 11.69 -25.74
CA GLY A 328 17.16 13.00 -25.77
C GLY A 328 16.44 14.11 -25.01
N GLY A 329 15.18 13.90 -24.62
CA GLY A 329 14.37 14.93 -23.95
C GLY A 329 13.73 15.97 -24.89
N ASP A 330 13.97 15.88 -26.21
CA ASP A 330 13.55 16.88 -27.20
C ASP A 330 12.05 16.85 -27.54
N LYS A 331 11.36 15.78 -27.14
CA LYS A 331 9.91 15.64 -27.33
C LYS A 331 9.25 15.02 -26.12
N ARG A 332 8.14 15.61 -25.66
CA ARG A 332 7.29 15.13 -24.56
C ARG A 332 5.85 15.01 -25.02
N ILE A 333 5.15 13.98 -24.55
CA ILE A 333 3.74 13.70 -24.87
C ILE A 333 3.04 13.24 -23.60
N GLU A 334 1.99 13.93 -23.22
CA GLU A 334 1.08 13.46 -22.19
C GLU A 334 0.09 12.47 -22.79
N LEU A 335 0.03 11.25 -22.23
CA LEU A 335 -0.85 10.19 -22.75
C LEU A 335 -2.18 10.10 -22.02
N THR A 336 -2.24 10.47 -20.75
CA THR A 336 -3.42 10.19 -19.89
C THR A 336 -4.08 11.43 -19.30
N GLY A 337 -3.79 12.65 -19.82
CA GLY A 337 -4.40 13.89 -19.33
C GLY A 337 -5.94 13.90 -19.38
N GLU A 338 -6.56 13.21 -20.37
CA GLU A 338 -8.02 13.08 -20.44
C GLU A 338 -8.61 12.09 -19.44
N LEU A 339 -7.80 11.26 -18.79
CA LEU A 339 -8.30 10.24 -17.84
C LEU A 339 -8.77 10.88 -16.52
N ASP A 340 -8.15 11.99 -16.13
CA ASP A 340 -8.41 12.70 -14.86
C ASP A 340 -8.34 11.74 -13.64
N ARG A 341 -7.28 10.93 -13.59
CA ARG A 341 -6.99 9.95 -12.53
C ARG A 341 -5.50 9.83 -12.34
N ARG A 342 -5.08 9.63 -11.08
CA ARG A 342 -3.68 9.36 -10.75
C ARG A 342 -3.24 8.03 -11.34
N ALA A 343 -2.27 8.09 -12.27
CA ALA A 343 -1.61 6.95 -12.85
C ALA A 343 -0.35 6.57 -12.06
N ARG A 344 -0.01 5.27 -12.04
CA ARG A 344 1.22 4.74 -11.43
C ARG A 344 1.63 3.43 -12.08
N GLU A 345 2.89 3.05 -11.88
CA GLU A 345 3.46 1.79 -12.37
C GLU A 345 3.30 1.59 -13.88
N PRO A 346 3.79 2.50 -14.73
CA PRO A 346 3.70 2.33 -16.18
C PRO A 346 4.53 1.12 -16.62
N ARG A 347 3.95 0.29 -17.50
CA ARG A 347 4.60 -0.89 -18.09
C ARG A 347 4.33 -0.94 -19.58
N TRP A 348 5.35 -1.22 -20.37
CA TRP A 348 5.25 -1.32 -21.81
C TRP A 348 4.65 -2.66 -22.29
N SER A 349 3.89 -2.62 -23.37
CA SER A 349 3.69 -3.80 -24.20
C SER A 349 4.97 -4.18 -24.93
N ALA A 350 5.17 -5.46 -25.21
CA ALA A 350 6.39 -5.95 -25.88
C ALA A 350 6.62 -5.34 -27.28
N ASP A 351 5.57 -4.91 -27.96
CA ASP A 351 5.63 -4.25 -29.27
C ASP A 351 5.80 -2.72 -29.22
N SER A 352 5.98 -2.16 -28.03
CA SER A 352 6.12 -0.72 -27.78
C SER A 352 4.91 0.14 -28.21
N LYS A 353 3.74 -0.46 -28.45
CA LYS A 353 2.55 0.26 -28.95
C LYS A 353 1.57 0.65 -27.86
N SER A 354 1.76 0.18 -26.64
CA SER A 354 0.84 0.49 -25.53
C SER A 354 1.58 0.58 -24.20
N ILE A 355 1.02 1.39 -23.32
CA ILE A 355 1.37 1.46 -21.90
C ILE A 355 0.22 0.90 -21.08
N PHE A 356 0.55 0.02 -20.14
CA PHE A 356 -0.34 -0.45 -19.08
C PHE A 356 0.05 0.27 -17.78
N PHE A 357 -0.92 0.62 -16.96
CA PHE A 357 -0.68 1.34 -15.70
C PHE A 357 -1.83 1.11 -14.72
N LEU A 358 -1.60 1.37 -13.44
CA LEU A 358 -2.66 1.37 -12.43
C LEU A 358 -3.29 2.75 -12.30
N ALA A 359 -4.60 2.80 -12.11
CA ALA A 359 -5.30 4.02 -11.72
C ALA A 359 -6.46 3.72 -10.76
N GLY A 360 -6.67 4.63 -9.80
CA GLY A 360 -7.78 4.58 -8.87
C GLY A 360 -9.06 5.14 -9.50
N GLU A 361 -10.20 4.44 -9.33
CA GLU A 361 -11.49 4.90 -9.84
C GLU A 361 -12.64 4.44 -8.95
N HIS A 362 -13.32 5.37 -8.29
CA HIS A 362 -14.54 5.11 -7.52
C HIS A 362 -14.42 3.93 -6.54
N GLY A 363 -13.39 3.98 -5.70
CA GLY A 363 -13.11 2.94 -4.69
C GLY A 363 -12.50 1.65 -5.25
N ARG A 364 -12.18 1.59 -6.55
CA ARG A 364 -11.45 0.50 -7.21
C ARG A 364 -10.04 0.96 -7.57
N THR A 365 -9.13 0.04 -7.77
CA THR A 365 -7.87 0.26 -8.50
C THR A 365 -7.80 -0.75 -9.61
N LEU A 366 -7.61 -0.29 -10.84
CA LEU A 366 -7.68 -1.10 -12.05
C LEU A 366 -6.41 -0.96 -12.88
N VAL A 367 -6.10 -1.97 -13.70
CA VAL A 367 -5.10 -1.84 -14.76
C VAL A 367 -5.76 -1.16 -15.96
N TYR A 368 -5.15 -0.08 -16.43
CA TYR A 368 -5.54 0.64 -17.65
C TYR A 368 -4.55 0.35 -18.76
N ARG A 369 -4.97 0.61 -19.99
CA ARG A 369 -4.15 0.58 -21.19
C ARG A 369 -4.40 1.84 -22.01
N VAL A 370 -3.31 2.44 -22.52
CA VAL A 370 -3.34 3.55 -23.48
C VAL A 370 -2.40 3.24 -24.63
N ALA A 371 -2.77 3.63 -25.86
CA ALA A 371 -1.87 3.51 -27.01
C ALA A 371 -0.79 4.61 -26.98
N THR A 372 0.42 4.30 -27.44
CA THR A 372 1.53 5.28 -27.51
C THR A 372 1.31 6.38 -28.54
N GLU A 373 0.43 6.14 -29.52
CA GLU A 373 0.00 7.14 -30.48
C GLU A 373 -1.04 8.13 -29.92
N GLY A 374 -1.44 7.93 -28.64
CA GLY A 374 -2.49 8.70 -27.96
C GLY A 374 -3.85 8.03 -28.04
N GLY A 375 -4.86 8.75 -27.57
CA GLY A 375 -6.25 8.28 -27.49
C GLY A 375 -6.69 7.97 -26.06
N LYS A 376 -7.94 7.53 -25.91
CA LYS A 376 -8.54 7.33 -24.61
C LYS A 376 -7.94 6.11 -23.90
N ALA A 377 -7.42 6.33 -22.68
CA ALA A 377 -7.07 5.23 -21.79
C ALA A 377 -8.30 4.43 -21.39
N ARG A 378 -8.20 3.09 -21.37
CA ARG A 378 -9.30 2.18 -21.07
C ARG A 378 -8.90 1.19 -19.99
N PRO A 379 -9.75 0.97 -18.97
CA PRO A 379 -9.53 -0.10 -18.01
C PRO A 379 -9.67 -1.47 -18.71
N LEU A 380 -8.86 -2.43 -18.31
CA LEU A 380 -8.85 -3.76 -18.92
C LEU A 380 -10.06 -4.61 -18.52
N PHE A 381 -10.75 -4.27 -17.45
CA PHE A 381 -11.76 -5.13 -16.81
C PHE A 381 -13.14 -4.46 -16.68
N ASP A 382 -13.44 -3.45 -17.51
CA ASP A 382 -14.61 -2.60 -17.28
C ASP A 382 -15.91 -3.17 -17.84
N ASN A 383 -15.90 -4.09 -18.79
CA ASN A 383 -17.11 -4.29 -19.61
C ASN A 383 -17.66 -5.68 -19.67
N GLN A 384 -17.41 -6.64 -19.02
CA GLN A 384 -18.05 -7.96 -19.20
C GLN A 384 -17.13 -9.14 -18.83
N ILE A 385 -16.58 -9.11 -17.66
CA ILE A 385 -16.37 -10.44 -17.08
C ILE A 385 -17.78 -10.88 -16.66
N ALA A 386 -18.49 -11.46 -17.60
CA ALA A 386 -19.71 -12.19 -17.31
C ALA A 386 -19.30 -13.40 -16.48
N VAL A 387 -19.18 -13.22 -15.18
CA VAL A 387 -19.16 -14.35 -14.27
C VAL A 387 -20.53 -15.00 -14.36
N GLN A 388 -20.64 -16.02 -15.21
CA GLN A 388 -21.87 -16.79 -15.41
C GLN A 388 -22.27 -17.59 -14.17
N ASP A 389 -21.60 -17.43 -13.03
CA ASP A 389 -21.89 -18.23 -11.85
C ASP A 389 -21.99 -17.39 -10.56
N LYS A 390 -23.23 -17.04 -10.20
CA LYS A 390 -23.60 -16.38 -8.95
C LYS A 390 -23.52 -17.30 -7.73
N ARG A 391 -22.62 -18.28 -7.73
CA ARG A 391 -22.46 -19.17 -6.57
C ARG A 391 -21.41 -18.60 -5.63
N ASP A 392 -21.59 -18.85 -4.34
CA ASP A 392 -20.64 -18.59 -3.22
C ASP A 392 -19.30 -19.34 -3.39
N ASP A 393 -18.70 -19.22 -4.57
CA ASP A 393 -17.43 -19.87 -4.87
C ASP A 393 -16.28 -18.90 -4.60
N TYR A 394 -15.56 -19.15 -3.53
CA TYR A 394 -14.34 -18.39 -3.17
C TYR A 394 -13.34 -18.31 -4.34
N PHE A 395 -13.41 -19.22 -5.29
CA PHE A 395 -12.51 -19.30 -6.44
C PHE A 395 -13.03 -18.61 -7.70
N ALA A 396 -14.24 -18.04 -7.67
CA ALA A 396 -14.72 -17.25 -8.79
C ALA A 396 -14.02 -15.88 -8.81
N PHE A 397 -13.66 -15.39 -10.01
CA PHE A 397 -13.16 -14.03 -10.16
C PHE A 397 -14.22 -13.05 -9.64
N PRO A 398 -13.84 -12.07 -8.78
CA PRO A 398 -14.81 -11.21 -8.15
C PRO A 398 -15.52 -10.31 -9.16
N ASP A 399 -16.86 -10.20 -9.04
CA ASP A 399 -17.67 -9.31 -9.85
C ASP A 399 -17.35 -7.85 -9.54
N ARG A 400 -16.62 -7.15 -10.43
CA ARG A 400 -16.37 -5.69 -10.49
C ARG A 400 -15.96 -4.94 -9.19
N LEU A 401 -16.10 -5.54 -8.03
CA LEU A 401 -15.91 -4.91 -6.71
C LEU A 401 -14.59 -5.38 -6.06
N PHE A 402 -13.47 -4.98 -6.66
CA PHE A 402 -12.12 -5.37 -6.23
C PHE A 402 -11.14 -4.23 -6.36
N GLN A 403 -9.97 -4.41 -5.75
CA GLN A 403 -8.79 -3.56 -5.96
C GLN A 403 -7.60 -4.42 -6.38
N ILE A 404 -6.92 -3.99 -7.43
CA ILE A 404 -5.61 -4.52 -7.84
C ILE A 404 -4.56 -3.73 -7.08
N THR A 405 -3.61 -4.42 -6.44
CA THR A 405 -2.55 -3.79 -5.65
C THR A 405 -1.20 -3.81 -6.35
N SER A 406 -0.98 -4.72 -7.30
CA SER A 406 0.17 -4.74 -8.21
C SER A 406 -0.16 -5.55 -9.47
N PHE A 407 0.61 -5.38 -10.54
CA PHE A 407 0.48 -6.18 -11.74
C PHE A 407 1.83 -6.38 -12.44
N SER A 408 1.92 -7.44 -13.24
CA SER A 408 3.04 -7.69 -14.14
C SER A 408 2.56 -8.33 -15.45
N LEU A 409 3.38 -8.22 -16.48
CA LEU A 409 3.07 -8.61 -17.85
C LEU A 409 4.14 -9.55 -18.42
N THR A 410 3.75 -10.50 -19.26
CA THR A 410 4.71 -11.26 -20.07
C THR A 410 5.22 -10.43 -21.25
N ALA A 411 6.41 -10.76 -21.73
CA ALA A 411 6.99 -10.17 -22.95
C ALA A 411 6.41 -10.79 -24.24
N ARG A 412 5.09 -10.98 -24.31
CA ARG A 412 4.38 -11.52 -25.49
C ARG A 412 3.60 -10.42 -26.19
N PRO A 413 3.32 -10.54 -27.52
CA PRO A 413 2.50 -9.56 -28.24
C PRO A 413 1.11 -9.33 -27.61
N VAL A 414 0.48 -10.42 -27.13
CA VAL A 414 -0.69 -10.36 -26.25
C VAL A 414 -0.23 -10.88 -24.90
N PRO A 415 0.02 -9.99 -23.93
CA PRO A 415 0.60 -10.41 -22.66
C PRO A 415 -0.42 -11.17 -21.80
N LEU A 416 0.06 -12.18 -21.09
CA LEU A 416 -0.61 -12.63 -19.87
C LEU A 416 -0.38 -11.58 -18.79
N ILE A 417 -1.37 -11.37 -17.95
CA ILE A 417 -1.34 -10.45 -16.83
C ILE A 417 -1.39 -11.25 -15.54
N VAL A 418 -0.49 -10.93 -14.63
CA VAL A 418 -0.59 -11.36 -13.24
C VAL A 418 -0.93 -10.15 -12.40
N VAL A 419 -1.88 -10.29 -11.49
CA VAL A 419 -2.30 -9.24 -10.56
C VAL A 419 -2.32 -9.78 -9.14
N THR A 420 -2.06 -8.90 -8.17
CA THR A 420 -2.47 -9.13 -6.81
C THR A 420 -3.80 -8.39 -6.59
N LEU A 421 -4.80 -9.10 -6.08
CA LEU A 421 -6.17 -8.63 -6.05
C LEU A 421 -6.81 -8.92 -4.70
N THR A 422 -7.59 -7.96 -4.21
CA THR A 422 -8.36 -8.06 -2.97
C THR A 422 -9.81 -7.61 -3.17
N THR A 423 -10.72 -8.11 -2.34
CA THR A 423 -12.11 -7.62 -2.25
C THR A 423 -12.46 -7.32 -0.80
N THR A 424 -13.63 -6.78 -0.54
CA THR A 424 -14.10 -6.48 0.82
C THR A 424 -14.19 -7.71 1.74
N THR A 425 -14.30 -8.92 1.17
CA THR A 425 -14.42 -10.19 1.91
C THR A 425 -13.30 -11.18 1.60
N ARG A 426 -12.35 -10.81 0.75
CA ARG A 426 -11.20 -11.66 0.38
C ARG A 426 -9.92 -10.86 0.55
N PRO A 427 -9.01 -11.23 1.47
CA PRO A 427 -7.67 -10.67 1.50
C PRO A 427 -6.93 -10.93 0.19
N THR A 428 -5.82 -10.20 -0.01
CA THR A 428 -5.06 -10.23 -1.26
C THR A 428 -4.52 -11.61 -1.61
N GLU A 429 -4.71 -12.00 -2.88
CA GLU A 429 -4.16 -13.22 -3.48
C GLU A 429 -3.63 -12.91 -4.89
N VAL A 430 -2.78 -13.82 -5.43
CA VAL A 430 -2.25 -13.73 -6.79
C VAL A 430 -3.23 -14.36 -7.77
N TRP A 431 -3.48 -13.66 -8.86
CA TRP A 431 -4.32 -14.10 -9.97
C TRP A 431 -3.59 -13.96 -11.30
N GLU A 432 -3.80 -14.90 -12.20
CA GLU A 432 -3.34 -14.86 -13.59
C GLU A 432 -4.52 -14.72 -14.52
N GLY A 433 -4.37 -13.92 -15.59
CA GLY A 433 -5.40 -13.74 -16.58
C GLY A 433 -4.89 -13.54 -17.99
N ASP A 434 -5.71 -14.00 -18.95
CA ASP A 434 -5.66 -13.63 -20.36
C ASP A 434 -6.79 -12.60 -20.58
N TYR A 435 -6.42 -11.33 -20.65
CA TYR A 435 -7.42 -10.26 -20.77
C TYR A 435 -8.12 -10.26 -22.15
N ALA A 436 -7.52 -10.86 -23.18
CA ALA A 436 -8.12 -10.96 -24.50
C ALA A 436 -9.20 -12.06 -24.55
N GLN A 437 -9.08 -13.09 -23.69
CA GLN A 437 -10.04 -14.17 -23.54
C GLN A 437 -10.96 -14.02 -22.34
N GLU A 438 -10.72 -13.00 -21.50
CA GLU A 438 -11.43 -12.75 -20.22
C GLU A 438 -11.44 -13.96 -19.27
N ILE A 439 -10.34 -14.74 -19.28
CA ILE A 439 -10.20 -15.94 -18.45
C ILE A 439 -9.23 -15.64 -17.31
N TRP A 440 -9.66 -15.92 -16.07
CA TRP A 440 -8.90 -15.68 -14.87
C TRP A 440 -8.82 -16.92 -13.99
N ARG A 441 -7.67 -17.09 -13.31
CA ARG A 441 -7.51 -18.12 -12.29
C ARG A 441 -6.67 -17.62 -11.10
N PRO A 442 -7.01 -18.00 -9.86
CA PRO A 442 -6.18 -17.75 -8.70
C PRO A 442 -4.94 -18.66 -8.75
N LEU A 443 -3.79 -18.10 -8.36
CA LEU A 443 -2.53 -18.81 -8.25
C LEU A 443 -2.10 -19.02 -6.80
N SER A 444 -2.67 -18.27 -5.85
CA SER A 444 -2.35 -18.40 -4.42
C SER A 444 -3.61 -18.49 -3.57
N TYR A 445 -3.47 -19.03 -2.34
CA TYR A 445 -4.57 -19.32 -1.41
C TYR A 445 -4.14 -19.12 0.04
N HIS A 446 -3.23 -18.20 0.32
CA HIS A 446 -2.64 -18.00 1.66
C HIS A 446 -3.67 -17.58 2.71
N ASN A 447 -4.65 -16.81 2.28
CA ASN A 447 -5.71 -16.29 3.15
C ASN A 447 -6.98 -17.16 3.19
N ASN A 448 -6.95 -18.34 2.58
CA ASN A 448 -8.12 -19.22 2.47
C ASN A 448 -8.70 -19.57 3.87
N ALA A 449 -7.83 -19.81 4.86
CA ALA A 449 -8.25 -20.12 6.23
C ALA A 449 -9.03 -18.96 6.89
N VAL A 450 -8.67 -17.70 6.59
CA VAL A 450 -9.41 -16.53 7.07
C VAL A 450 -10.72 -16.37 6.31
N ALA A 451 -10.67 -16.40 4.99
CA ALA A 451 -11.83 -16.17 4.14
C ALA A 451 -12.94 -17.24 4.31
N GLN A 452 -12.56 -18.50 4.54
CA GLN A 452 -13.53 -19.60 4.76
C GLN A 452 -13.90 -19.80 6.22
N GLY A 453 -12.98 -19.50 7.16
CA GLY A 453 -13.19 -19.73 8.60
C GLY A 453 -13.86 -18.57 9.34
N ALA A 454 -13.88 -17.36 8.76
CA ALA A 454 -14.49 -16.20 9.36
C ALA A 454 -15.91 -15.93 8.83
N MET A 455 -16.78 -15.44 9.71
CA MET A 455 -18.01 -14.76 9.33
C MET A 455 -17.62 -13.32 8.94
N LEU A 456 -17.78 -12.95 7.69
CA LEU A 456 -17.41 -11.65 7.15
C LEU A 456 -18.66 -10.86 6.76
N SER A 457 -18.61 -9.55 6.95
CA SER A 457 -19.63 -8.61 6.51
C SER A 457 -19.25 -8.02 5.15
N GLU A 458 -20.15 -8.09 4.18
CA GLU A 458 -20.02 -7.43 2.89
C GLU A 458 -20.65 -6.05 2.96
N PRO A 459 -19.94 -4.99 2.54
CA PRO A 459 -20.48 -3.64 2.59
C PRO A 459 -21.51 -3.39 1.50
N GLU A 460 -22.53 -2.61 1.84
CA GLU A 460 -23.52 -2.06 0.92
C GLU A 460 -23.07 -0.66 0.49
N GLY A 461 -23.01 -0.39 -0.82
CA GLY A 461 -22.65 0.92 -1.37
C GLY A 461 -23.69 2.00 -1.03
N ILE A 462 -23.22 3.16 -0.61
CA ILE A 462 -24.01 4.35 -0.33
C ILE A 462 -23.52 5.48 -1.24
N ASN A 463 -24.34 5.89 -2.21
CA ASN A 463 -24.07 7.06 -3.03
C ASN A 463 -25.12 8.12 -2.70
N PHE A 464 -24.68 9.34 -2.47
CA PHE A 464 -25.57 10.47 -2.10
C PHE A 464 -24.98 11.78 -2.60
N LYS A 465 -25.79 12.86 -2.51
CA LYS A 465 -25.32 14.22 -2.77
C LYS A 465 -25.05 14.92 -1.46
N SER A 466 -23.90 15.55 -1.36
CA SER A 466 -23.53 16.41 -0.24
C SER A 466 -24.36 17.69 -0.20
N PHE A 467 -24.12 18.54 0.78
CA PHE A 467 -24.82 19.80 1.04
C PHE A 467 -24.87 20.78 -0.16
N ASP A 468 -23.87 20.69 -1.05
CA ASP A 468 -23.74 21.54 -2.25
C ASP A 468 -24.04 20.77 -3.56
N GLY A 469 -24.53 19.55 -3.46
CA GLY A 469 -24.83 18.69 -4.59
C GLY A 469 -23.67 17.84 -5.10
N THR A 470 -22.47 17.95 -4.51
CA THR A 470 -21.30 17.12 -4.84
C THR A 470 -21.63 15.64 -4.60
N PRO A 471 -21.42 14.75 -5.59
CA PRO A 471 -21.66 13.32 -5.42
C PRO A 471 -20.58 12.71 -4.51
N ILE A 472 -21.02 12.01 -3.47
CA ILE A 472 -20.15 11.31 -2.51
C ILE A 472 -20.44 9.82 -2.56
N GLN A 473 -19.37 9.02 -2.56
CA GLN A 473 -19.44 7.57 -2.47
C GLN A 473 -19.00 7.09 -1.09
N GLY A 474 -19.69 6.07 -0.60
CA GLY A 474 -19.35 5.41 0.65
C GLY A 474 -19.91 4.00 0.73
N TRP A 475 -19.67 3.37 1.87
CA TRP A 475 -20.06 2.00 2.13
C TRP A 475 -20.50 1.83 3.59
N LEU A 476 -21.50 0.98 3.79
CA LEU A 476 -21.97 0.57 5.11
C LEU A 476 -21.86 -0.93 5.27
N MET A 477 -21.11 -1.39 6.28
CA MET A 477 -21.06 -2.78 6.70
C MET A 477 -22.09 -3.04 7.80
N LYS A 478 -22.84 -4.13 7.66
CA LYS A 478 -23.77 -4.58 8.71
C LYS A 478 -23.02 -5.33 9.81
N PRO A 479 -23.48 -5.24 11.07
CA PRO A 479 -22.95 -6.11 12.14
C PRO A 479 -23.12 -7.58 11.78
N ILE A 480 -22.17 -8.42 12.18
CA ILE A 480 -22.34 -9.88 12.08
C ILE A 480 -23.50 -10.34 12.97
N GLY A 481 -24.40 -11.12 12.42
CA GLY A 481 -25.62 -11.52 13.12
C GLY A 481 -26.69 -10.42 13.18
N TRP A 482 -26.66 -9.46 12.26
CA TRP A 482 -27.64 -8.40 12.14
C TRP A 482 -29.08 -8.96 12.08
N GLN A 483 -29.99 -8.25 12.77
CA GLN A 483 -31.42 -8.53 12.80
C GLN A 483 -32.21 -7.22 12.52
N PRO A 484 -33.29 -7.28 11.73
CA PRO A 484 -33.96 -6.07 11.24
C PRO A 484 -34.68 -5.26 12.34
N ASP A 485 -35.06 -5.87 13.43
CA ASP A 485 -35.79 -5.29 14.57
C ASP A 485 -34.89 -4.81 15.70
N ARG A 486 -33.57 -4.98 15.59
CA ARG A 486 -32.59 -4.47 16.57
C ARG A 486 -31.96 -3.17 16.10
N LYS A 487 -31.63 -2.32 17.09
CA LYS A 487 -30.85 -1.11 16.89
C LYS A 487 -29.36 -1.38 17.18
N TYR A 488 -28.48 -0.88 16.30
CA TYR A 488 -27.02 -1.09 16.39
C TYR A 488 -26.27 0.24 16.42
N PRO A 489 -25.19 0.35 17.20
CA PRO A 489 -24.32 1.50 17.17
C PRO A 489 -23.57 1.57 15.82
N LEU A 490 -23.21 2.80 15.40
CA LEU A 490 -22.47 3.08 14.19
C LEU A 490 -21.07 3.61 14.53
N ILE A 491 -20.05 3.13 13.84
CA ILE A 491 -18.72 3.72 13.79
C ILE A 491 -18.50 4.34 12.41
N LEU A 492 -18.28 5.66 12.37
CA LEU A 492 -17.74 6.35 11.19
C LEU A 492 -16.22 6.18 11.19
N SER A 493 -15.69 5.54 10.16
CA SER A 493 -14.25 5.37 9.96
C SER A 493 -13.76 6.24 8.81
N ILE A 494 -12.76 7.10 9.07
CA ILE A 494 -12.25 8.10 8.14
C ILE A 494 -10.83 7.72 7.72
N HIS A 495 -10.58 7.67 6.40
CA HIS A 495 -9.26 7.36 5.87
C HIS A 495 -8.25 8.49 6.06
N GLY A 496 -6.97 8.18 5.97
CA GLY A 496 -5.86 9.13 5.97
C GLY A 496 -5.66 9.79 4.61
N GLY A 497 -4.74 10.70 4.53
CA GLY A 497 -4.40 11.46 3.34
C GLY A 497 -4.28 12.95 3.65
N PRO A 498 -5.18 13.86 3.11
CA PRO A 498 -6.55 13.69 2.63
C PRO A 498 -6.74 12.92 1.32
N HIS A 499 -5.74 12.84 0.46
CA HIS A 499 -5.81 12.27 -0.87
C HIS A 499 -5.74 10.72 -0.90
N GLY A 500 -6.17 10.06 0.19
CA GLY A 500 -6.42 8.62 0.21
C GLY A 500 -7.71 8.24 -0.54
N MET A 501 -7.98 6.93 -0.62
CA MET A 501 -9.22 6.39 -1.18
C MET A 501 -9.63 5.13 -0.45
N SER A 502 -10.79 5.15 0.19
CA SER A 502 -11.49 3.96 0.66
C SER A 502 -12.15 3.23 -0.50
N GLY A 503 -12.33 1.91 -0.38
CA GLY A 503 -12.96 1.16 -1.45
C GLY A 503 -13.19 -0.31 -1.14
N TYR A 504 -12.94 -1.14 -2.15
CA TYR A 504 -13.27 -2.56 -2.14
C TYR A 504 -12.12 -3.47 -1.67
N ALA A 505 -11.13 -2.94 -0.94
CA ALA A 505 -10.09 -3.76 -0.33
C ALA A 505 -10.59 -4.43 0.96
N PHE A 506 -10.04 -5.60 1.28
CA PHE A 506 -10.25 -6.26 2.55
C PHE A 506 -9.69 -5.42 3.70
N ASN A 507 -10.53 -5.14 4.69
CA ASN A 507 -10.11 -4.44 5.89
C ASN A 507 -10.43 -5.29 7.13
N ALA A 508 -9.41 -5.92 7.71
CA ALA A 508 -9.56 -6.80 8.85
C ALA A 508 -10.12 -6.06 10.09
N THR A 509 -9.76 -4.79 10.30
CA THR A 509 -10.27 -3.97 11.40
C THR A 509 -11.77 -3.73 11.27
N PHE A 510 -12.25 -3.42 10.06
CA PHE A 510 -13.69 -3.24 9.82
C PHE A 510 -14.47 -4.54 10.05
N GLN A 511 -13.90 -5.68 9.64
CA GLN A 511 -14.50 -6.99 9.90
C GLN A 511 -14.59 -7.29 11.40
N VAL A 512 -13.58 -6.89 12.20
CA VAL A 512 -13.61 -7.02 13.66
C VAL A 512 -14.64 -6.08 14.30
N TYR A 513 -14.80 -4.85 13.80
CA TYR A 513 -15.87 -3.95 14.26
C TYR A 513 -17.25 -4.54 13.98
N ALA A 514 -17.48 -5.03 12.76
CA ALA A 514 -18.73 -5.71 12.40
C ALA A 514 -18.99 -6.97 13.26
N ALA A 515 -17.95 -7.76 13.50
CA ALA A 515 -18.00 -8.93 14.37
C ALA A 515 -18.34 -8.57 15.84
N ARG A 516 -17.92 -7.39 16.31
CA ARG A 516 -18.24 -6.88 17.65
C ARG A 516 -19.65 -6.29 17.75
N GLY A 517 -20.39 -6.21 16.64
CA GLY A 517 -21.79 -5.75 16.61
C GLY A 517 -21.96 -4.27 16.24
N TYR A 518 -20.97 -3.66 15.62
CA TYR A 518 -21.04 -2.30 15.10
C TYR A 518 -21.43 -2.28 13.63
N ALA A 519 -22.26 -1.32 13.21
CA ALA A 519 -22.29 -0.88 11.84
C ALA A 519 -21.01 -0.07 11.55
N VAL A 520 -20.42 -0.24 10.39
CA VAL A 520 -19.22 0.51 9.99
C VAL A 520 -19.52 1.31 8.72
N LEU A 521 -19.47 2.62 8.84
CA LEU A 521 -19.61 3.56 7.72
C LEU A 521 -18.24 4.11 7.34
N TYR A 522 -17.88 4.03 6.06
CA TYR A 522 -16.68 4.67 5.53
C TYR A 522 -16.99 5.31 4.18
N LEU A 523 -16.42 6.49 3.94
CA LEU A 523 -16.76 7.38 2.83
C LEU A 523 -15.48 7.88 2.17
N ASN A 524 -15.63 8.37 0.93
CA ASN A 524 -14.63 9.19 0.25
C ASN A 524 -15.19 10.64 0.17
N PRO A 525 -14.87 11.50 1.15
CA PRO A 525 -15.20 12.92 1.07
C PRO A 525 -14.37 13.60 -0.02
N ARG A 526 -14.72 14.84 -0.41
CA ARG A 526 -13.83 15.66 -1.25
C ARG A 526 -12.42 15.70 -0.65
N GLY A 527 -11.41 15.82 -1.48
CA GLY A 527 -10.01 15.59 -1.12
C GLY A 527 -9.54 14.17 -1.47
N SER A 528 -10.44 13.17 -1.51
CA SER A 528 -10.07 11.79 -1.86
C SER A 528 -9.62 11.66 -3.32
N SER A 529 -8.64 10.79 -3.58
CA SER A 529 -8.22 10.42 -4.93
C SER A 529 -9.23 9.50 -5.63
N GLY A 530 -9.09 9.32 -6.95
CA GLY A 530 -9.93 8.41 -7.73
C GLY A 530 -11.28 8.98 -8.20
N TYR A 531 -11.48 10.29 -8.05
CA TYR A 531 -12.68 11.03 -8.46
C TYR A 531 -12.35 12.22 -9.38
N GLY A 532 -11.10 12.40 -9.77
CA GLY A 532 -10.58 13.47 -10.59
C GLY A 532 -9.94 14.60 -9.79
N GLN A 533 -9.12 15.40 -10.48
CA GLN A 533 -8.30 16.45 -9.87
C GLN A 533 -9.13 17.47 -9.10
N LYS A 534 -10.25 17.91 -9.68
CA LYS A 534 -11.15 18.88 -9.00
C LYS A 534 -11.68 18.35 -7.66
N PHE A 535 -11.91 17.04 -7.55
CA PHE A 535 -12.37 16.42 -6.31
C PHE A 535 -11.22 16.29 -5.30
N SER A 536 -10.02 15.93 -5.76
CA SER A 536 -8.80 15.92 -4.94
C SER A 536 -8.47 17.30 -4.39
N ASP A 537 -8.58 18.35 -5.20
CA ASP A 537 -8.36 19.75 -4.79
C ASP A 537 -9.41 20.26 -3.76
N GLY A 538 -10.43 19.48 -3.48
CA GLY A 538 -11.55 19.87 -2.62
C GLY A 538 -11.24 20.12 -1.15
N THR A 539 -10.01 19.85 -0.70
CA THR A 539 -9.51 20.15 0.65
C THR A 539 -8.47 21.26 0.68
N LEU A 540 -8.02 21.75 -0.48
CA LEU A 540 -7.07 22.85 -0.52
C LEU A 540 -7.59 24.07 0.22
N HIS A 541 -6.77 24.59 1.11
CA HIS A 541 -7.01 25.75 2.00
C HIS A 541 -8.06 25.56 3.10
N GLU A 542 -8.71 24.37 3.23
CA GLU A 542 -9.81 24.23 4.19
C GLU A 542 -10.01 22.78 4.71
N TRP A 543 -9.03 22.19 5.36
CA TRP A 543 -9.26 20.93 6.05
C TRP A 543 -10.33 21.09 7.15
N GLY A 544 -11.41 20.29 7.10
CA GLY A 544 -12.54 20.42 8.03
C GLY A 544 -13.67 21.32 7.51
N GLY A 545 -13.58 21.79 6.27
CA GLY A 545 -14.62 22.58 5.62
C GLY A 545 -15.64 21.72 4.87
N GLY A 546 -15.47 21.63 3.55
CA GLY A 546 -16.36 20.85 2.67
C GLY A 546 -16.33 19.36 2.97
N ASP A 547 -15.15 18.80 3.24
CA ASP A 547 -14.88 17.42 3.60
C ASP A 547 -15.60 16.96 4.88
N TYR A 548 -15.58 17.78 5.94
CA TYR A 548 -16.37 17.55 7.15
C TYR A 548 -17.88 17.48 6.85
N ARG A 549 -18.38 18.41 6.04
CA ARG A 549 -19.81 18.44 5.68
C ARG A 549 -20.21 17.24 4.83
N ASP A 550 -19.32 16.74 3.97
CA ASP A 550 -19.53 15.50 3.21
C ASP A 550 -19.68 14.29 4.15
N LEU A 551 -18.82 14.19 5.17
CA LEU A 551 -18.89 13.13 6.18
C LEU A 551 -20.19 13.20 7.01
N MET A 552 -20.59 14.41 7.44
CA MET A 552 -21.84 14.59 8.18
C MET A 552 -23.05 14.26 7.33
N ALA A 553 -23.07 14.66 6.06
CA ALA A 553 -24.14 14.29 5.11
C ALA A 553 -24.20 12.76 4.90
N GLY A 554 -23.05 12.09 4.89
CA GLY A 554 -22.99 10.61 4.84
C GLY A 554 -23.56 9.93 6.07
N VAL A 555 -23.30 10.46 7.27
CA VAL A 555 -23.93 9.97 8.50
C VAL A 555 -25.45 10.17 8.46
N ASP A 556 -25.91 11.36 8.01
CA ASP A 556 -27.33 11.64 7.88
C ASP A 556 -28.02 10.72 6.87
N GLU A 557 -27.38 10.45 5.74
CA GLU A 557 -27.88 9.53 4.72
C GLU A 557 -27.95 8.09 5.25
N ALA A 558 -26.92 7.63 6.01
CA ALA A 558 -26.93 6.32 6.63
C ALA A 558 -28.08 6.18 7.64
N LEU A 559 -28.31 7.17 8.49
CA LEU A 559 -29.42 7.19 9.46
C LEU A 559 -30.78 7.23 8.76
N ARG A 560 -30.91 7.97 7.66
CA ARG A 560 -32.14 8.06 6.86
C ARG A 560 -32.46 6.72 6.16
N ARG A 561 -31.45 6.05 5.59
CA ARG A 561 -31.63 4.78 4.85
C ARG A 561 -31.84 3.58 5.75
N PHE A 562 -31.11 3.53 6.85
CA PHE A 562 -30.99 2.33 7.67
C PHE A 562 -31.58 2.58 9.06
N SER A 563 -32.90 2.44 9.17
CA SER A 563 -33.64 2.66 10.42
C SER A 563 -33.16 1.79 11.60
N TRP A 564 -32.41 0.73 11.35
CA TRP A 564 -31.81 -0.14 12.37
C TRP A 564 -30.52 0.44 13.00
N ILE A 565 -29.98 1.54 12.50
CA ILE A 565 -28.88 2.27 13.16
C ILE A 565 -29.44 3.11 14.29
N ASP A 566 -28.76 3.11 15.43
CA ASP A 566 -29.11 3.93 16.59
C ASP A 566 -28.41 5.28 16.54
N SER A 567 -29.17 6.32 16.24
CA SER A 567 -28.63 7.69 16.13
C SER A 567 -28.10 8.27 17.46
N SER A 568 -28.42 7.64 18.60
CA SER A 568 -27.89 8.02 19.91
C SER A 568 -26.56 7.38 20.26
N ARG A 569 -26.08 6.40 19.46
CA ARG A 569 -24.88 5.59 19.69
C ARG A 569 -23.93 5.64 18.49
N LEU A 570 -23.44 6.86 18.20
CA LEU A 570 -22.49 7.09 17.12
C LEU A 570 -21.06 7.21 17.65
N GLY A 571 -20.11 6.50 17.04
CA GLY A 571 -18.68 6.59 17.29
C GLY A 571 -17.95 7.08 16.04
N VAL A 572 -16.79 7.70 16.22
CA VAL A 572 -15.94 8.17 15.12
C VAL A 572 -14.48 7.75 15.34
N THR A 573 -13.80 7.39 14.26
CA THR A 573 -12.37 7.04 14.30
C THR A 573 -11.71 7.34 12.95
N GLY A 574 -10.41 7.59 13.01
CA GLY A 574 -9.56 7.72 11.84
C GLY A 574 -8.10 7.85 12.23
N GLY A 575 -7.22 7.65 11.24
CA GLY A 575 -5.78 7.77 11.41
C GLY A 575 -5.21 8.87 10.52
N SER A 576 -4.11 9.53 10.97
CA SER A 576 -3.45 10.59 10.21
C SER A 576 -4.42 11.76 9.94
N TYR A 577 -4.63 12.14 8.68
CA TYR A 577 -5.70 13.07 8.32
C TYR A 577 -7.08 12.61 8.84
N GLY A 578 -7.40 11.31 8.81
CA GLY A 578 -8.64 10.80 9.45
C GLY A 578 -8.68 11.03 10.95
N GLY A 579 -7.53 11.04 11.62
CA GLY A 579 -7.37 11.45 13.02
C GLY A 579 -7.55 12.94 13.23
N PHE A 580 -7.00 13.78 12.33
CA PHE A 580 -7.32 15.21 12.26
C PHE A 580 -8.83 15.42 12.18
N MET A 581 -9.48 14.78 11.24
CA MET A 581 -10.92 14.90 11.02
C MET A 581 -11.73 14.38 12.23
N THR A 582 -11.24 13.32 12.91
CA THR A 582 -11.83 12.86 14.18
C THR A 582 -11.76 13.96 15.25
N ASN A 583 -10.60 14.60 15.41
CA ASN A 583 -10.41 15.73 16.33
C ASN A 583 -11.28 16.92 15.93
N TRP A 584 -11.40 17.21 14.63
CA TRP A 584 -12.24 18.26 14.12
C TRP A 584 -13.73 18.02 14.44
N ILE A 585 -14.24 16.83 14.10
CA ILE A 585 -15.65 16.45 14.32
C ILE A 585 -16.06 16.63 15.78
N ILE A 586 -15.26 16.14 16.75
CA ILE A 586 -15.63 16.24 18.17
C ILE A 586 -15.63 17.68 18.70
N THR A 587 -14.98 18.60 18.00
CA THR A 587 -15.00 20.04 18.33
C THR A 587 -16.15 20.79 17.62
N GLN A 588 -16.79 20.20 16.61
CA GLN A 588 -17.85 20.84 15.83
C GLN A 588 -19.24 20.34 16.19
N THR A 589 -19.37 19.13 16.74
CA THR A 589 -20.67 18.52 17.02
C THR A 589 -20.63 17.53 18.18
N PRO A 590 -21.66 17.51 19.07
CA PRO A 590 -21.77 16.54 20.17
C PRO A 590 -22.47 15.22 19.76
N ARG A 591 -22.71 14.99 18.45
CA ARG A 591 -23.42 13.81 17.93
C ARG A 591 -22.75 12.50 18.30
N PHE A 592 -21.43 12.47 18.31
CA PHE A 592 -20.64 11.28 18.58
C PHE A 592 -20.44 11.07 20.09
N LYS A 593 -20.65 9.87 20.56
CA LYS A 593 -20.56 9.51 22.01
C LYS A 593 -19.21 8.92 22.39
N ALA A 594 -18.40 8.55 21.39
CA ALA A 594 -17.02 8.10 21.58
C ALA A 594 -16.19 8.45 20.35
N ALA A 595 -14.93 8.80 20.56
CA ALA A 595 -13.96 9.04 19.50
C ALA A 595 -12.66 8.24 19.76
N VAL A 596 -12.06 7.75 18.69
CA VAL A 596 -10.71 7.15 18.72
C VAL A 596 -9.86 7.82 17.64
N SER A 597 -8.90 8.63 18.06
CA SER A 597 -8.05 9.44 17.20
C SER A 597 -6.65 8.83 17.12
N VAL A 598 -6.23 8.40 15.94
CA VAL A 598 -4.99 7.64 15.76
C VAL A 598 -3.98 8.47 14.98
N ALA A 599 -2.74 8.59 15.50
CA ALA A 599 -1.63 9.33 14.85
C ALA A 599 -2.12 10.68 14.27
N SER A 600 -2.78 11.47 15.10
CA SER A 600 -3.69 12.54 14.65
C SER A 600 -3.10 13.93 14.73
N VAL A 601 -3.39 14.77 13.74
CA VAL A 601 -3.09 16.21 13.74
C VAL A 601 -4.12 16.98 14.56
N SER A 602 -3.69 17.99 15.31
CA SER A 602 -4.55 18.86 16.13
C SER A 602 -4.29 20.36 15.96
N ASN A 603 -3.07 20.71 15.57
CA ASN A 603 -2.59 22.07 15.46
C ASN A 603 -1.69 22.21 14.21
N LEU A 604 -2.22 22.79 13.15
CA LEU A 604 -1.53 22.93 11.88
C LEU A 604 -0.26 23.80 11.97
N ILE A 605 -0.19 24.69 12.95
CA ILE A 605 0.97 25.56 13.17
C ILE A 605 2.15 24.76 13.71
N SER A 606 1.96 23.99 14.79
CA SER A 606 3.02 23.15 15.34
C SER A 606 3.28 21.90 14.51
N PHE A 607 2.30 21.43 13.75
CA PHE A 607 2.46 20.33 12.80
C PHE A 607 3.55 20.64 11.76
N TYR A 608 3.54 21.84 11.17
CA TYR A 608 4.55 22.29 10.22
C TYR A 608 5.99 21.99 10.70
N SER A 609 6.34 22.46 11.91
CA SER A 609 7.73 22.37 12.37
C SER A 609 8.12 21.02 12.98
N THR A 610 7.14 20.18 13.29
CA THR A 610 7.39 18.89 13.96
C THR A 610 7.24 17.69 13.05
N SER A 611 6.59 17.83 11.88
CA SER A 611 6.41 16.79 10.90
C SER A 611 7.64 16.57 10.02
N LEU A 612 7.80 15.36 9.51
CA LEU A 612 8.62 15.04 8.36
C LEU A 612 8.10 15.74 7.08
N TYR A 613 6.80 15.92 6.98
CA TYR A 613 6.11 16.58 5.86
C TYR A 613 5.89 18.09 6.11
N GLN A 614 6.94 18.82 6.48
CA GLN A 614 6.81 20.25 6.76
C GLN A 614 6.18 21.06 5.62
N ASP A 615 6.50 20.70 4.37
CA ASP A 615 5.99 21.40 3.19
C ASP A 615 4.54 21.09 2.87
N LEU A 616 3.95 20.05 3.46
CA LEU A 616 2.54 19.71 3.28
C LEU A 616 1.61 20.87 3.64
N ILE A 617 1.96 21.63 4.70
CA ILE A 617 1.19 22.82 5.10
C ILE A 617 1.25 23.90 4.03
N HIS A 618 2.41 24.12 3.42
CA HIS A 618 2.54 25.04 2.30
C HIS A 618 1.70 24.59 1.09
N ALA A 619 1.79 23.31 0.73
CA ALA A 619 1.04 22.74 -0.39
C ALA A 619 -0.49 22.80 -0.20
N GLU A 620 -0.97 22.47 0.99
CA GLU A 620 -2.40 22.37 1.28
C GLU A 620 -3.05 23.74 1.59
N PHE A 621 -2.30 24.68 2.20
CA PHE A 621 -2.85 25.94 2.68
C PHE A 621 -2.27 27.19 2.00
N GLY A 622 -1.34 27.03 1.06
CA GLY A 622 -0.81 28.13 0.25
C GLY A 622 0.12 29.10 1.02
N GLY A 623 0.80 28.62 2.06
CA GLY A 623 1.77 29.44 2.82
C GLY A 623 2.25 28.77 4.09
N PHE A 624 3.36 29.27 4.60
CA PHE A 624 3.94 28.82 5.86
C PHE A 624 3.27 29.50 7.09
N PRO A 625 3.48 29.00 8.31
CA PRO A 625 2.83 29.55 9.50
C PRO A 625 3.07 31.06 9.75
N TRP A 626 4.20 31.59 9.35
CA TRP A 626 4.50 33.04 9.50
C TRP A 626 3.80 33.91 8.44
N ASP A 627 3.37 33.31 7.31
CA ASP A 627 2.63 34.02 6.25
C ASP A 627 1.12 33.84 6.38
N ASN A 628 0.69 32.68 6.94
CA ASN A 628 -0.70 32.22 6.89
C ASN A 628 -1.26 31.75 8.26
N TYR A 629 -0.77 32.37 9.35
CA TYR A 629 -1.10 31.95 10.72
C TYR A 629 -2.60 31.85 11.00
N ASP A 630 -3.38 32.86 10.60
CA ASP A 630 -4.81 32.94 10.93
C ASP A 630 -5.60 31.80 10.25
N VAL A 631 -5.27 31.45 9.01
CA VAL A 631 -5.90 30.34 8.27
C VAL A 631 -5.54 29.01 8.94
N LEU A 632 -4.27 28.77 9.24
CA LEU A 632 -3.82 27.54 9.90
C LEU A 632 -4.46 27.37 11.27
N TRP A 633 -4.53 28.46 12.05
CA TRP A 633 -5.19 28.42 13.36
C TRP A 633 -6.72 28.24 13.22
N GLN A 634 -7.34 28.82 12.20
CA GLN A 634 -8.77 28.64 11.91
C GLN A 634 -9.11 27.17 11.69
N TRP A 635 -8.30 26.43 10.97
CA TRP A 635 -8.52 25.02 10.65
C TRP A 635 -7.87 24.02 11.62
N SER A 636 -7.27 24.51 12.72
CA SER A 636 -6.71 23.66 13.77
C SER A 636 -7.80 23.20 14.75
N PRO A 637 -8.03 21.88 14.94
CA PRO A 637 -9.00 21.38 15.93
C PRO A 637 -8.78 21.91 17.32
N LEU A 638 -7.51 22.10 17.74
CA LEU A 638 -7.14 22.59 19.07
C LEU A 638 -7.74 23.96 19.39
N ARG A 639 -7.94 24.83 18.39
CA ARG A 639 -8.62 26.13 18.55
C ARG A 639 -9.99 26.00 19.18
N TYR A 640 -10.71 24.92 18.84
CA TYR A 640 -12.11 24.70 19.21
C TYR A 640 -12.27 23.68 20.34
N VAL A 641 -11.20 23.28 21.00
CA VAL A 641 -11.22 22.27 22.07
C VAL A 641 -12.21 22.59 23.20
N ARG A 642 -12.53 23.87 23.39
CA ARG A 642 -13.52 24.33 24.38
C ARG A 642 -14.94 23.80 24.12
N GLN A 643 -15.25 23.42 22.87
CA GLN A 643 -16.57 22.95 22.45
C GLN A 643 -16.68 21.43 22.52
N ALA A 644 -15.56 20.73 22.68
CA ALA A 644 -15.54 19.28 22.68
C ALA A 644 -16.06 18.70 24.01
N GLU A 645 -16.97 17.73 23.90
CA GLU A 645 -17.57 16.99 25.00
C GLU A 645 -17.39 15.46 24.88
N THR A 646 -17.00 15.00 23.68
CA THR A 646 -16.94 13.58 23.33
C THR A 646 -15.75 12.90 24.02
N PRO A 647 -15.98 11.81 24.81
CA PRO A 647 -14.90 10.98 25.34
C PRO A 647 -13.98 10.49 24.24
N THR A 648 -12.66 10.70 24.39
CA THR A 648 -11.69 10.50 23.30
C THR A 648 -10.50 9.63 23.74
N LEU A 649 -10.22 8.58 22.99
CA LEU A 649 -9.01 7.78 23.06
C LEU A 649 -8.03 8.20 21.97
N PHE A 650 -6.80 8.55 22.36
CA PHE A 650 -5.69 8.77 21.44
C PHE A 650 -4.79 7.53 21.42
N ILE A 651 -4.37 7.14 20.20
CA ILE A 651 -3.42 6.05 19.93
C ILE A 651 -2.30 6.61 19.08
N HIS A 652 -1.04 6.55 19.55
CA HIS A 652 0.08 7.20 18.84
C HIS A 652 1.39 6.44 19.05
N GLY A 653 2.20 6.32 17.99
CA GLY A 653 3.58 5.83 18.05
C GLY A 653 4.52 6.90 18.63
N GLU A 654 5.43 6.51 19.51
CA GLU A 654 6.38 7.48 20.14
C GLU A 654 7.44 8.00 19.17
N GLN A 655 7.70 7.25 18.10
CA GLN A 655 8.69 7.60 17.06
C GLN A 655 8.02 8.09 15.77
N ASP A 656 6.78 8.54 15.84
CA ASP A 656 6.07 9.07 14.68
C ASP A 656 6.63 10.46 14.31
N ASN A 657 7.29 10.54 13.16
CA ASN A 657 7.75 11.78 12.57
C ASN A 657 6.87 12.24 11.39
N ASP A 658 5.98 11.40 10.87
CA ASP A 658 4.99 11.81 9.87
C ASP A 658 3.97 12.78 10.53
N VAL A 659 3.40 12.36 11.67
CA VAL A 659 2.61 13.21 12.56
C VAL A 659 3.20 13.10 13.96
N HIS A 660 3.98 14.07 14.36
CA HIS A 660 4.70 13.99 15.63
C HIS A 660 3.72 13.85 16.82
N ILE A 661 4.09 13.02 17.80
CA ILE A 661 3.24 12.68 18.95
C ILE A 661 2.74 13.90 19.75
N THR A 662 3.45 15.04 19.69
CA THR A 662 3.01 16.31 20.30
C THR A 662 1.62 16.72 19.82
N GLN A 663 1.22 16.37 18.61
CA GLN A 663 -0.11 16.67 18.08
C GLN A 663 -1.21 15.99 18.93
N ALA A 664 -1.02 14.72 19.28
CA ALA A 664 -1.94 14.03 20.20
C ALA A 664 -1.85 14.57 21.63
N GLU A 665 -0.65 14.93 22.10
CA GLU A 665 -0.44 15.49 23.44
C GLU A 665 -1.14 16.84 23.61
N GLU A 666 -1.06 17.74 22.61
CA GLU A 666 -1.73 19.05 22.65
C GLU A 666 -3.26 18.87 22.80
N MET A 667 -3.87 18.02 21.97
CA MET A 667 -5.32 17.79 22.02
C MET A 667 -5.73 17.07 23.30
N TYR A 668 -4.98 16.03 23.71
CA TYR A 668 -5.18 15.32 25.00
C TYR A 668 -5.19 16.29 26.17
N MET A 669 -4.19 17.15 26.29
CA MET A 669 -4.10 18.13 27.39
C MET A 669 -5.26 19.12 27.34
N GLY A 670 -5.64 19.59 26.16
CA GLY A 670 -6.80 20.46 25.97
C GLY A 670 -8.09 19.83 26.51
N LEU A 671 -8.41 18.62 26.08
CA LEU A 671 -9.60 17.86 26.51
C LEU A 671 -9.57 17.55 28.02
N ARG A 672 -8.45 17.09 28.57
CA ARG A 672 -8.30 16.80 30.00
C ARG A 672 -8.53 18.04 30.87
N ARG A 673 -7.98 19.19 30.49
CA ARG A 673 -8.19 20.46 31.18
C ARG A 673 -9.65 20.93 31.16
N ARG A 674 -10.40 20.51 30.14
CA ARG A 674 -11.84 20.74 30.01
C ARG A 674 -12.69 19.74 30.83
N GLY A 675 -12.08 18.72 31.45
CA GLY A 675 -12.81 17.68 32.16
C GLY A 675 -13.42 16.61 31.26
N VAL A 676 -13.09 16.60 29.97
CA VAL A 676 -13.53 15.54 29.04
C VAL A 676 -12.77 14.27 29.34
N GLU A 677 -13.48 13.15 29.41
CA GLU A 677 -12.84 11.85 29.62
C GLU A 677 -11.95 11.49 28.45
N THR A 678 -10.65 11.39 28.70
CA THR A 678 -9.65 11.26 27.63
C THR A 678 -8.50 10.39 28.11
N VAL A 679 -8.04 9.49 27.21
CA VAL A 679 -6.89 8.62 27.43
C VAL A 679 -5.94 8.78 26.26
N LEU A 680 -4.64 8.82 26.51
CA LEU A 680 -3.57 8.76 25.50
C LEU A 680 -2.77 7.47 25.71
N VAL A 681 -2.74 6.63 24.68
CA VAL A 681 -1.93 5.42 24.62
C VAL A 681 -0.74 5.67 23.71
N ARG A 682 0.45 5.57 24.25
CA ARG A 682 1.72 5.77 23.54
C ARG A 682 2.36 4.41 23.30
N TYR A 683 2.73 4.16 22.05
CA TYR A 683 3.38 2.90 21.69
C TYR A 683 4.87 3.11 21.45
N PRO A 684 5.74 2.57 22.32
CA PRO A 684 7.19 2.71 22.17
C PRO A 684 7.68 1.98 20.91
N ARG A 685 8.70 2.51 20.24
CA ARG A 685 9.33 1.97 19.03
C ARG A 685 8.45 2.02 17.76
N GLU A 686 7.25 2.53 17.86
CA GLU A 686 6.32 2.64 16.74
C GLU A 686 6.34 4.03 16.11
N GLY A 687 6.26 4.05 14.79
CA GLY A 687 6.10 5.26 13.99
C GLY A 687 4.64 5.57 13.67
N HIS A 688 4.39 6.11 12.46
CA HIS A 688 3.06 6.52 12.00
C HIS A 688 2.05 5.36 11.91
N GLY A 689 2.52 4.16 11.66
CA GLY A 689 1.74 2.92 11.71
C GLY A 689 2.31 1.93 12.71
N LEU A 690 1.45 1.26 13.47
CA LEU A 690 1.88 0.21 14.40
C LEU A 690 2.33 -1.03 13.62
N ARG A 691 3.56 -1.48 13.88
CA ARG A 691 4.19 -2.61 13.17
C ARG A 691 4.29 -3.86 14.01
N GLU A 692 4.59 -3.73 15.31
CA GLU A 692 4.69 -4.88 16.22
C GLU A 692 3.34 -5.59 16.34
N PRO A 693 3.26 -6.90 16.10
CA PRO A 693 2.00 -7.63 16.14
C PRO A 693 1.21 -7.44 17.44
N LYS A 694 1.89 -7.46 18.59
CA LYS A 694 1.26 -7.23 19.91
C LYS A 694 0.66 -5.84 20.05
N HIS A 695 1.32 -4.81 19.51
CA HIS A 695 0.83 -3.43 19.56
C HIS A 695 -0.41 -3.26 18.69
N ARG A 696 -0.44 -3.90 17.52
CA ARG A 696 -1.60 -3.88 16.61
C ARG A 696 -2.83 -4.50 17.25
N VAL A 697 -2.67 -5.63 17.95
CA VAL A 697 -3.78 -6.30 18.67
C VAL A 697 -4.23 -5.44 19.85
N ASP A 698 -3.31 -4.98 20.70
CA ASP A 698 -3.61 -4.16 21.89
C ASP A 698 -4.34 -2.86 21.49
N ALA A 699 -3.90 -2.17 20.45
CA ALA A 699 -4.55 -0.96 19.96
C ALA A 699 -6.00 -1.21 19.52
N LEU A 700 -6.25 -2.34 18.82
CA LEU A 700 -7.59 -2.70 18.39
C LEU A 700 -8.47 -3.14 19.59
N GLU A 701 -7.93 -3.86 20.56
CA GLU A 701 -8.63 -4.24 21.79
C GLU A 701 -9.02 -3.01 22.60
N ARG A 702 -8.12 -2.03 22.79
CA ARG A 702 -8.42 -0.75 23.45
C ARG A 702 -9.48 0.05 22.71
N THR A 703 -9.39 0.10 21.39
CA THR A 703 -10.38 0.76 20.52
C THR A 703 -11.78 0.15 20.75
N LEU A 704 -11.87 -1.17 20.71
CA LEU A 704 -13.15 -1.88 20.96
C LEU A 704 -13.66 -1.66 22.39
N ALA A 705 -12.78 -1.74 23.39
CA ALA A 705 -13.17 -1.51 24.78
C ALA A 705 -13.69 -0.08 25.00
N TRP A 706 -13.07 0.91 24.32
CA TRP A 706 -13.52 2.31 24.34
C TRP A 706 -14.90 2.47 23.74
N PHE A 707 -15.12 1.94 22.55
CA PHE A 707 -16.43 1.99 21.90
C PHE A 707 -17.48 1.20 22.68
N ASP A 708 -17.16 0.01 23.20
CA ASP A 708 -18.10 -0.79 23.99
C ASP A 708 -18.56 -0.03 25.26
N ARG A 709 -17.67 0.71 25.91
CA ARG A 709 -17.98 1.46 27.12
C ARG A 709 -18.97 2.62 26.88
N PHE A 710 -18.90 3.29 25.75
CA PHE A 710 -19.70 4.49 25.49
C PHE A 710 -20.85 4.29 24.50
N LEU A 711 -20.83 3.19 23.74
CA LEU A 711 -21.83 2.93 22.70
C LEU A 711 -22.71 1.71 22.98
N LYS A 712 -22.39 0.88 23.99
CA LYS A 712 -23.19 -0.26 24.43
C LYS A 712 -23.73 -0.04 25.84
#